data_94cd92fc2ab5700224bd473e3171a3b1
#
_entry.id   94cd92fc2ab5700224bd473e3171a3b1
#
_cell.length_a   1.000
_cell.length_b   1.000
_cell.length_c   1.000
_cell.angle_alpha   90.00
_cell.angle_beta   90.00
_cell.angle_gamma   90.00
#
_symmetry.space_group_name_H-M   'P 1'
#
loop_
_entity.id
_entity.type
_entity.pdbx_description
1 polymer ?
#
loop_
_entity_poly.entity_id
_entity_poly.type
_entity_poly.pdbx_seq_one_letter_code
_entity_poly.pdbx_strand_id
1 'polypeptide(L)'
;MDRQEALRTFTTGENFHLQHYLGAHQDEVDGQSGYTFRVWAPNAQSVHLIGDFTDWYENQIPMARNEGGVWEVFTDLPKEGDIYKYNIKRSSGQEILKIDPLAVYFEKRPGTGAVVRTIPEKKWKDGLWLARRKRWGFFSRPVNIYEAHAGSWKKNEDGTPYSFAQLKDELIPYLVKMNYTHVEFMPLMAHPLGLSWGYQLMGYFALEHTYGTPEEFRDFVEECHINNIGVIVDWVPGHFTINDDALAYYDGTPTFEYQDHDRAHNYGWGALNFDLGKNEVQSFLISSIKFWIDFYHLDGIRVDAVSNMLYLDYDSGPWQPNIDGGNRNYEGYYFLQRLNAVIKLAHPDVMMIAEESTSDTKITGMAEMGGLGFDYKWNMGWMNDILRFYEEDPIYRKYDFNLVTFSFMYTFSENFLLPFSHDEVVHGKKSLMHKMWGDRYNQFAGLRNLYTYQMCHPGKKLLFMGSEWGQFLEWKCEESLEWRDLADDMNAKMQHFTSQLNQLYKENRVLWENDLSWDGLEIIDADNTDQSVLSFIRKNDKEDMLVCVFNMAPVERKDFTIGVPVAAIYEEIWNTELEEWGGVWKEHNQTVQSQEGLWKDYPQTLTFTLPALGASIWKIKRRVKSANVSKKSKKE
;
A
#
# COMPACT_ATOMS: atom_id res chain seq x y z
N MET A 1 5.67 -8.68 31.04
CA MET A 1 6.44 -9.93 30.83
C MET A 1 7.63 -9.89 31.77
N ASP A 2 7.94 -11.02 32.45
CA ASP A 2 9.15 -11.10 33.25
C ASP A 2 10.40 -10.95 32.36
N ARG A 3 11.49 -10.33 32.89
CA ARG A 3 12.72 -10.06 32.15
C ARG A 3 13.38 -11.33 31.59
N GLN A 4 13.37 -12.42 32.35
CA GLN A 4 13.93 -13.69 31.87
C GLN A 4 13.09 -14.31 30.74
N GLU A 5 11.78 -14.23 30.84
CA GLU A 5 10.88 -14.70 29.80
C GLU A 5 10.97 -13.83 28.55
N ALA A 6 11.13 -12.50 28.69
CA ALA A 6 11.34 -11.59 27.56
C ALA A 6 12.64 -11.92 26.80
N LEU A 7 13.73 -12.21 27.51
CA LEU A 7 15.00 -12.62 26.92
C LEU A 7 14.88 -13.99 26.24
N ARG A 8 14.29 -14.98 26.92
CA ARG A 8 14.10 -16.34 26.38
C ARG A 8 13.30 -16.29 25.07
N THR A 9 12.17 -15.59 25.08
CA THR A 9 11.30 -15.49 23.90
C THR A 9 11.95 -14.68 22.78
N PHE A 10 12.79 -13.70 23.09
CA PHE A 10 13.58 -12.97 22.11
C PHE A 10 14.56 -13.89 21.37
N THR A 11 15.37 -14.66 22.09
CA THR A 11 16.38 -15.55 21.50
C THR A 11 15.75 -16.76 20.79
N THR A 12 14.53 -17.16 21.12
CA THR A 12 13.77 -18.18 20.39
C THR A 12 12.92 -17.64 19.25
N GLY A 13 12.92 -16.33 19.03
CA GLY A 13 12.14 -15.68 17.97
C GLY A 13 10.65 -15.52 18.28
N GLU A 14 10.22 -15.71 19.55
CA GLU A 14 8.82 -15.72 19.97
C GLU A 14 8.36 -14.42 20.65
N ASN A 15 9.26 -13.46 20.85
CA ASN A 15 8.90 -12.16 21.41
C ASN A 15 8.43 -11.21 20.31
N PHE A 16 7.15 -10.89 20.28
CA PHE A 16 6.52 -9.96 19.33
C PHE A 16 6.12 -8.63 19.99
N HIS A 17 6.71 -8.31 21.15
CA HIS A 17 6.54 -7.08 21.89
C HIS A 17 7.90 -6.56 22.41
N LEU A 18 8.90 -6.63 21.55
CA LEU A 18 10.29 -6.35 21.89
C LEU A 18 10.51 -4.92 22.40
N GLN A 19 9.66 -3.99 21.97
CA GLN A 19 9.62 -2.59 22.42
C GLN A 19 9.28 -2.43 23.92
N HIS A 20 8.85 -3.48 24.61
CA HIS A 20 8.65 -3.47 26.07
C HIS A 20 9.83 -4.06 26.84
N TYR A 21 10.84 -4.57 26.13
CA TYR A 21 12.03 -5.17 26.74
C TYR A 21 13.32 -4.43 26.36
N LEU A 22 13.61 -4.27 25.07
CA LEU A 22 14.77 -3.52 24.57
C LEU A 22 14.42 -2.03 24.42
N GLY A 23 15.47 -1.19 24.35
CA GLY A 23 15.35 0.28 24.27
C GLY A 23 15.45 0.94 25.63
N ALA A 24 15.04 2.20 25.72
CA ALA A 24 15.06 3.01 26.94
C ALA A 24 13.69 3.01 27.63
N HIS A 25 13.63 2.61 28.91
CA HIS A 25 12.39 2.52 29.67
C HIS A 25 12.52 3.21 31.01
N GLN A 26 11.50 3.98 31.41
CA GLN A 26 11.37 4.40 32.81
C GLN A 26 11.29 3.18 33.70
N ASP A 27 12.05 3.17 34.78
CA ASP A 27 12.15 2.08 35.71
C ASP A 27 12.38 2.60 37.14
N GLU A 28 12.13 1.75 38.13
CA GLU A 28 12.45 2.01 39.54
C GLU A 28 13.26 0.84 40.06
N VAL A 29 14.52 1.07 40.41
CA VAL A 29 15.42 0.06 40.94
C VAL A 29 15.88 0.50 42.32
N ASP A 30 15.68 -0.36 43.33
CA ASP A 30 16.01 -0.14 44.74
C ASP A 30 15.42 1.17 45.31
N GLY A 31 14.21 1.56 44.82
CA GLY A 31 13.53 2.78 45.25
C GLY A 31 14.04 4.07 44.59
N GLN A 32 14.92 3.96 43.62
CA GLN A 32 15.42 5.08 42.80
C GLN A 32 14.75 5.07 41.42
N SER A 33 14.08 6.16 41.10
CA SER A 33 13.47 6.34 39.73
C SER A 33 14.54 6.75 38.74
N GLY A 34 14.48 6.18 37.54
CA GLY A 34 15.43 6.46 36.46
C GLY A 34 15.01 5.76 35.17
N TYR A 35 16.00 5.39 34.37
CA TYR A 35 15.80 4.69 33.10
C TYR A 35 16.68 3.44 33.03
N THR A 36 16.10 2.34 32.54
CA THR A 36 16.84 1.15 32.13
C THR A 36 16.99 1.15 30.61
N PHE A 37 18.24 1.04 30.14
CA PHE A 37 18.59 0.93 28.73
C PHE A 37 19.00 -0.50 28.42
N ARG A 38 18.47 -1.07 27.31
CA ARG A 38 18.82 -2.42 26.85
C ARG A 38 19.04 -2.43 25.34
N VAL A 39 20.16 -3.02 24.92
CA VAL A 39 20.50 -3.16 23.51
C VAL A 39 21.10 -4.52 23.21
N TRP A 40 20.75 -5.10 22.06
CA TRP A 40 21.27 -6.37 21.60
C TRP A 40 22.52 -6.15 20.75
N ALA A 41 23.68 -6.62 21.26
CA ALA A 41 24.98 -6.54 20.59
C ALA A 41 25.82 -7.76 20.99
N PRO A 42 25.49 -8.95 20.48
CA PRO A 42 25.96 -10.24 21.02
C PRO A 42 27.46 -10.44 20.90
N ASN A 43 28.14 -9.81 19.96
CA ASN A 43 29.57 -9.97 19.69
C ASN A 43 30.42 -8.76 20.09
N ALA A 44 29.82 -7.74 20.72
CA ALA A 44 30.55 -6.58 21.23
C ALA A 44 31.50 -6.96 22.36
N GLN A 45 32.68 -6.32 22.45
CA GLN A 45 33.59 -6.47 23.59
C GLN A 45 33.11 -5.70 24.82
N SER A 46 32.57 -4.50 24.59
CA SER A 46 31.91 -3.67 25.61
C SER A 46 30.93 -2.75 24.95
N VAL A 47 29.91 -2.33 25.69
CA VAL A 47 28.94 -1.32 25.30
C VAL A 47 28.88 -0.28 26.40
N HIS A 48 28.88 0.99 26.04
CA HIS A 48 28.71 2.11 26.94
C HIS A 48 27.54 2.95 26.48
N LEU A 49 26.71 3.41 27.42
CA LEU A 49 25.67 4.40 27.18
C LEU A 49 26.30 5.79 27.25
N ILE A 50 26.06 6.60 26.22
CA ILE A 50 26.52 8.01 26.15
C ILE A 50 25.40 8.92 25.69
N GLY A 51 25.45 10.16 26.09
CA GLY A 51 24.44 11.14 25.71
C GLY A 51 24.64 12.49 26.42
N ASP A 52 23.65 13.36 26.34
CA ASP A 52 23.66 14.68 26.98
C ASP A 52 23.92 14.60 28.50
N PHE A 53 23.42 13.55 29.14
CA PHE A 53 23.55 13.29 30.58
C PHE A 53 24.90 12.72 31.00
N THR A 54 25.80 12.43 30.06
CA THR A 54 27.17 11.92 30.31
C THR A 54 28.25 12.86 29.80
N ASP A 55 27.91 14.05 29.33
CA ASP A 55 28.79 14.91 28.56
C ASP A 55 29.47 14.14 27.40
N TRP A 56 28.71 13.19 26.84
CA TRP A 56 29.08 12.28 25.77
C TRP A 56 30.24 11.37 26.17
N TYR A 57 31.46 11.56 25.66
CA TYR A 57 32.58 10.65 25.88
C TYR A 57 33.22 10.75 27.27
N GLU A 58 33.05 11.86 28.01
CA GLU A 58 33.80 12.08 29.25
C GLU A 58 33.35 11.17 30.40
N ASN A 59 32.04 10.95 30.53
CA ASN A 59 31.44 10.20 31.63
C ASN A 59 30.56 9.05 31.15
N GLN A 60 30.99 8.32 30.12
CA GLN A 60 30.21 7.22 29.54
C GLN A 60 29.93 6.10 30.58
N ILE A 61 28.72 5.54 30.52
CA ILE A 61 28.23 4.58 31.49
C ILE A 61 28.43 3.15 30.94
N PRO A 62 29.22 2.28 31.58
CA PRO A 62 29.41 0.90 31.15
C PRO A 62 28.13 0.10 31.34
N MET A 63 27.79 -0.73 30.36
CA MET A 63 26.64 -1.64 30.40
C MET A 63 27.09 -3.06 30.73
N ALA A 64 26.24 -3.82 31.43
CA ALA A 64 26.46 -5.22 31.76
C ALA A 64 25.83 -6.14 30.71
N ARG A 65 26.58 -7.16 30.26
CA ARG A 65 26.10 -8.14 29.27
C ARG A 65 25.42 -9.33 29.94
N ASN A 66 24.24 -9.71 29.47
CA ASN A 66 23.56 -10.95 29.88
C ASN A 66 23.86 -12.13 28.91
N GLU A 67 23.33 -13.32 29.22
CA GLU A 67 23.58 -14.57 28.46
C GLU A 67 23.06 -14.52 27.01
N GLY A 68 22.01 -13.74 26.72
CA GLY A 68 21.45 -13.58 25.35
C GLY A 68 22.16 -12.54 24.49
N GLY A 69 23.28 -11.97 24.98
CA GLY A 69 24.01 -10.93 24.26
C GLY A 69 23.34 -9.56 24.29
N VAL A 70 22.40 -9.36 25.22
CA VAL A 70 21.79 -8.07 25.52
C VAL A 70 22.61 -7.35 26.58
N TRP A 71 22.92 -6.10 26.34
CA TRP A 71 23.60 -5.20 27.27
C TRP A 71 22.58 -4.34 27.99
N GLU A 72 22.72 -4.19 29.30
CA GLU A 72 21.76 -3.48 30.16
C GLU A 72 22.49 -2.55 31.14
N VAL A 73 21.88 -1.39 31.39
CA VAL A 73 22.25 -0.48 32.47
C VAL A 73 21.03 0.26 33.00
N PHE A 74 20.95 0.44 34.32
CA PHE A 74 20.04 1.39 34.98
C PHE A 74 20.81 2.67 35.38
N THR A 75 20.22 3.83 35.18
CA THR A 75 20.76 5.12 35.60
C THR A 75 19.65 6.15 35.81
N ASP A 76 19.84 7.03 36.79
CA ASP A 76 18.93 8.13 37.11
C ASP A 76 19.35 9.47 36.49
N LEU A 77 20.44 9.49 35.71
CA LEU A 77 20.98 10.69 35.10
C LEU A 77 20.11 11.25 33.95
N PRO A 78 19.55 10.43 33.04
CA PRO A 78 18.80 10.91 31.87
C PRO A 78 17.52 11.64 32.27
N LYS A 79 17.17 12.64 31.45
CA LYS A 79 15.92 13.38 31.50
C LYS A 79 15.16 13.22 30.21
N GLU A 80 13.87 13.45 30.28
CA GLU A 80 13.01 13.53 29.09
C GLU A 80 13.54 14.55 28.10
N GLY A 81 13.80 14.13 26.86
CA GLY A 81 14.34 14.97 25.80
C GLY A 81 15.85 14.85 25.60
N ASP A 82 16.60 14.22 26.52
CA ASP A 82 18.04 14.00 26.34
C ASP A 82 18.32 13.09 25.13
N ILE A 83 19.39 13.41 24.41
CA ILE A 83 19.83 12.62 23.25
C ILE A 83 20.89 11.60 23.71
N TYR A 84 20.81 10.37 23.19
CA TYR A 84 21.74 9.31 23.52
C TYR A 84 22.09 8.42 22.33
N LYS A 85 23.23 7.72 22.47
CA LYS A 85 23.70 6.64 21.59
C LYS A 85 24.37 5.55 22.42
N TYR A 86 24.66 4.42 21.76
CA TYR A 86 25.53 3.39 22.31
C TYR A 86 26.93 3.52 21.70
N ASN A 87 27.96 3.58 22.56
CA ASN A 87 29.36 3.44 22.13
C ASN A 87 29.73 1.97 22.24
N ILE A 88 29.85 1.31 21.07
CA ILE A 88 30.11 -0.14 20.97
C ILE A 88 31.56 -0.38 20.62
N LYS A 89 32.27 -1.11 21.45
CA LYS A 89 33.60 -1.61 21.17
C LYS A 89 33.52 -2.94 20.45
N ARG A 90 33.97 -2.96 19.21
CA ARG A 90 34.02 -4.14 18.36
C ARG A 90 35.14 -5.11 18.79
N SER A 91 35.08 -6.38 18.34
CA SER A 91 36.13 -7.37 18.56
C SER A 91 37.51 -6.95 18.01
N SER A 92 37.54 -6.08 16.97
CA SER A 92 38.76 -5.45 16.46
C SER A 92 39.36 -4.42 17.42
N GLY A 93 38.70 -4.03 18.48
CA GLY A 93 39.08 -2.94 19.39
C GLY A 93 38.62 -1.55 18.94
N GLN A 94 38.03 -1.41 17.76
CA GLN A 94 37.48 -0.17 17.26
C GLN A 94 36.19 0.17 18.01
N GLU A 95 35.99 1.41 18.37
CA GLU A 95 34.76 1.94 18.93
C GLU A 95 33.92 2.63 17.86
N ILE A 96 32.60 2.45 17.91
CA ILE A 96 31.63 3.06 17.00
C ILE A 96 30.37 3.47 17.75
N LEU A 97 29.84 4.62 17.35
CA LEU A 97 28.56 5.09 17.87
C LEU A 97 27.42 4.50 17.07
N LYS A 98 26.45 3.92 17.76
CA LYS A 98 25.27 3.29 17.19
C LYS A 98 23.97 3.91 17.74
N ILE A 99 22.96 3.99 16.87
CA ILE A 99 21.60 4.34 17.30
C ILE A 99 21.04 3.28 18.25
N ASP A 100 19.96 3.62 18.95
CA ASP A 100 19.11 2.60 19.58
C ASP A 100 18.11 2.04 18.54
N PRO A 101 18.18 0.74 18.21
CA PRO A 101 17.27 0.13 17.22
C PRO A 101 15.80 0.18 17.61
N LEU A 102 15.51 0.30 18.92
CA LEU A 102 14.16 0.32 19.48
C LEU A 102 13.68 1.76 19.81
N ALA A 103 14.48 2.79 19.48
CA ALA A 103 14.07 4.16 19.70
C ALA A 103 12.75 4.48 19.00
N VAL A 104 11.86 5.15 19.68
CA VAL A 104 10.55 5.60 19.16
C VAL A 104 10.60 7.02 18.58
N TYR A 105 11.72 7.71 18.79
CA TYR A 105 11.95 9.05 18.28
C TYR A 105 13.45 9.37 18.19
N PHE A 106 13.86 10.05 17.12
CA PHE A 106 15.22 10.50 16.89
C PHE A 106 15.31 12.02 16.89
N GLU A 107 16.50 12.55 17.18
CA GLU A 107 16.77 13.98 17.05
C GLU A 107 16.63 14.47 15.60
N LYS A 108 16.51 15.79 15.45
CA LYS A 108 16.45 16.39 14.11
C LYS A 108 17.78 16.25 13.38
N ARG A 109 17.69 15.97 12.07
CA ARG A 109 18.86 15.94 11.21
C ARG A 109 19.70 17.22 11.26
N PRO A 110 21.03 17.14 11.11
CA PRO A 110 21.82 15.96 10.70
C PRO A 110 22.13 14.97 11.83
N GLY A 111 21.66 15.20 13.03
CA GLY A 111 21.82 14.25 14.12
C GLY A 111 21.08 12.95 13.88
N THR A 112 21.55 11.86 14.53
CA THR A 112 20.97 10.51 14.46
C THR A 112 20.85 9.87 15.84
N GLY A 113 20.99 10.67 16.94
CA GLY A 113 20.82 10.18 18.29
C GLY A 113 19.36 9.87 18.61
N ALA A 114 19.15 8.82 19.38
CA ALA A 114 17.85 8.53 19.96
C ALA A 114 17.50 9.54 21.05
N VAL A 115 16.23 9.88 21.20
CA VAL A 115 15.74 10.78 22.23
C VAL A 115 15.11 9.99 23.36
N VAL A 116 15.53 10.24 24.61
CA VAL A 116 14.86 9.71 25.79
C VAL A 116 13.45 10.31 25.83
N ARG A 117 12.46 9.46 25.57
CA ARG A 117 11.07 9.91 25.41
C ARG A 117 10.08 8.93 25.96
N THR A 118 9.24 9.38 26.86
CA THR A 118 8.06 8.68 27.30
C THR A 118 6.85 9.18 26.51
N ILE A 119 6.26 8.31 25.70
CA ILE A 119 5.06 8.68 24.96
C ILE A 119 3.85 8.41 25.86
N PRO A 120 3.03 9.43 26.17
CA PRO A 120 1.89 9.25 27.05
C PRO A 120 0.83 8.34 26.44
N GLU A 121 0.13 7.61 27.29
CA GLU A 121 -1.02 6.81 26.87
C GLU A 121 -2.11 7.70 26.28
N LYS A 122 -2.63 7.30 25.12
CA LYS A 122 -3.70 8.02 24.43
C LYS A 122 -5.07 7.44 24.76
N LYS A 123 -6.02 8.30 25.11
CA LYS A 123 -7.44 7.93 25.19
C LYS A 123 -8.10 8.11 23.82
N TRP A 124 -8.13 7.02 23.07
CA TRP A 124 -8.66 6.99 21.71
C TRP A 124 -10.19 7.20 21.65
N LYS A 125 -10.66 7.88 20.61
CA LYS A 125 -12.08 8.14 20.34
C LYS A 125 -12.61 7.37 19.12
N ASP A 126 -11.81 6.50 18.53
CA ASP A 126 -12.06 5.75 17.31
C ASP A 126 -12.76 4.39 17.52
N GLY A 127 -13.24 4.11 18.72
CA GLY A 127 -13.85 2.81 19.08
C GLY A 127 -14.98 2.36 18.15
N LEU A 128 -15.76 3.28 17.56
CA LEU A 128 -16.79 2.96 16.58
C LEU A 128 -16.20 2.45 15.26
N TRP A 129 -15.09 3.04 14.81
CA TRP A 129 -14.39 2.60 13.63
C TRP A 129 -13.85 1.19 13.83
N LEU A 130 -13.09 0.96 14.90
CA LEU A 130 -12.52 -0.35 15.21
C LEU A 130 -13.59 -1.44 15.37
N ALA A 131 -14.73 -1.14 16.01
CA ALA A 131 -15.84 -2.07 16.12
C ALA A 131 -16.43 -2.43 14.75
N ARG A 132 -16.57 -1.46 13.83
CA ARG A 132 -17.03 -1.68 12.46
C ARG A 132 -16.03 -2.50 11.65
N ARG A 133 -14.74 -2.16 11.72
CA ARG A 133 -13.65 -2.89 11.08
C ARG A 133 -13.65 -4.36 11.50
N LYS A 134 -13.67 -4.62 12.78
CA LYS A 134 -13.73 -5.98 13.35
C LYS A 134 -14.98 -6.75 12.93
N ARG A 135 -16.14 -6.09 12.84
CA ARG A 135 -17.42 -6.76 12.50
C ARG A 135 -17.53 -7.14 11.04
N TRP A 136 -17.04 -6.28 10.13
CA TRP A 136 -17.30 -6.42 8.70
C TRP A 136 -16.08 -6.79 7.88
N GLY A 137 -14.89 -6.66 8.45
CA GLY A 137 -13.64 -6.87 7.72
C GLY A 137 -13.51 -5.90 6.53
N PHE A 138 -12.70 -6.27 5.55
CA PHE A 138 -12.36 -5.45 4.37
C PHE A 138 -12.65 -6.15 3.04
N PHE A 139 -12.77 -7.49 2.98
CA PHE A 139 -12.94 -8.21 1.70
C PHE A 139 -14.21 -7.80 0.96
N SER A 140 -15.35 -7.75 1.63
CA SER A 140 -16.64 -7.36 1.06
C SER A 140 -16.99 -5.89 1.34
N ARG A 141 -15.98 -5.01 1.25
CA ARG A 141 -16.12 -3.56 1.47
C ARG A 141 -15.43 -2.80 0.34
N PRO A 142 -15.85 -1.56 0.08
CA PRO A 142 -15.10 -0.73 -0.86
C PRO A 142 -13.74 -0.40 -0.23
N VAL A 143 -12.67 -0.71 -0.95
CA VAL A 143 -11.30 -0.29 -0.63
C VAL A 143 -10.77 0.44 -1.85
N ASN A 144 -10.65 1.75 -1.70
CA ASN A 144 -10.10 2.66 -2.68
C ASN A 144 -9.08 3.54 -1.97
N ILE A 145 -7.82 3.32 -2.27
CA ILE A 145 -6.66 3.84 -1.54
C ILE A 145 -6.11 5.06 -2.25
N TYR A 146 -5.86 6.11 -1.50
CA TYR A 146 -5.06 7.26 -1.90
C TYR A 146 -3.64 7.05 -1.38
N GLU A 147 -2.69 6.71 -2.25
CA GLU A 147 -1.29 6.57 -1.87
C GLU A 147 -0.65 7.97 -1.81
N ALA A 148 0.05 8.26 -0.72
CA ALA A 148 0.62 9.58 -0.46
C ALA A 148 2.04 9.50 0.11
N HIS A 149 2.90 10.40 -0.34
CA HIS A 149 4.17 10.69 0.29
C HIS A 149 4.00 11.91 1.22
N ALA A 150 4.10 11.70 2.52
CA ALA A 150 3.86 12.74 3.53
C ALA A 150 4.76 13.98 3.33
N GLY A 151 5.99 13.76 2.85
CA GLY A 151 6.99 14.81 2.66
C GLY A 151 6.77 15.74 1.46
N SER A 152 5.89 15.38 0.51
CA SER A 152 5.71 16.13 -0.74
C SER A 152 4.26 16.31 -1.18
N TRP A 153 3.29 15.80 -0.41
CA TRP A 153 1.88 16.10 -0.70
C TRP A 153 1.64 17.61 -0.70
N LYS A 154 2.15 18.28 0.32
CA LYS A 154 2.21 19.76 0.40
C LYS A 154 3.38 20.20 1.28
N LYS A 155 3.94 21.37 0.99
CA LYS A 155 5.05 21.96 1.75
C LYS A 155 4.70 23.35 2.22
N ASN A 156 5.34 23.75 3.32
CA ASN A 156 5.30 25.11 3.83
C ASN A 156 6.06 26.08 2.90
N GLU A 157 5.88 27.38 3.08
CA GLU A 157 6.56 28.42 2.30
C GLU A 157 8.09 28.35 2.40
N ASP A 158 8.62 27.83 3.52
CA ASP A 158 10.05 27.64 3.75
C ASP A 158 10.59 26.33 3.12
N GLY A 159 9.74 25.56 2.42
CA GLY A 159 10.09 24.29 1.78
C GLY A 159 10.07 23.09 2.72
N THR A 160 9.75 23.24 3.99
CA THR A 160 9.59 22.09 4.91
C THR A 160 8.31 21.31 4.61
N PRO A 161 8.31 19.97 4.79
CA PRO A 161 7.09 19.17 4.68
C PRO A 161 6.00 19.63 5.65
N TYR A 162 4.75 19.34 5.32
CA TYR A 162 3.67 19.43 6.29
C TYR A 162 3.87 18.41 7.40
N SER A 163 3.64 18.82 8.66
CA SER A 163 3.52 17.90 9.78
C SER A 163 2.20 17.16 9.76
N PHE A 164 2.07 16.05 10.52
CA PHE A 164 0.80 15.35 10.66
C PHE A 164 -0.30 16.22 11.28
N ALA A 165 0.04 17.24 12.07
CA ALA A 165 -0.94 18.24 12.52
C ALA A 165 -1.52 19.02 11.34
N GLN A 166 -0.68 19.47 10.40
CA GLN A 166 -1.12 20.19 9.20
C GLN A 166 -1.84 19.26 8.20
N LEU A 167 -1.33 18.03 7.99
CA LEU A 167 -1.98 17.02 7.14
C LEU A 167 -3.37 16.65 7.68
N LYS A 168 -3.56 16.59 8.99
CA LYS A 168 -4.86 16.37 9.61
C LYS A 168 -5.88 17.43 9.17
N ASP A 169 -5.46 18.69 9.14
CA ASP A 169 -6.34 19.81 8.84
C ASP A 169 -6.63 19.98 7.33
N GLU A 170 -5.75 19.51 6.45
CA GLU A 170 -5.90 19.69 4.99
C GLU A 170 -6.11 18.38 4.21
N LEU A 171 -5.32 17.33 4.50
CA LEU A 171 -5.42 16.07 3.75
C LEU A 171 -6.71 15.30 4.08
N ILE A 172 -7.12 15.24 5.35
CA ILE A 172 -8.33 14.48 5.72
C ILE A 172 -9.59 15.07 5.06
N PRO A 173 -9.86 16.38 5.12
CA PRO A 173 -10.98 16.98 4.37
C PRO A 173 -10.89 16.74 2.86
N TYR A 174 -9.67 16.74 2.31
CA TYR A 174 -9.44 16.44 0.90
C TYR A 174 -9.83 15.00 0.56
N LEU A 175 -9.40 14.01 1.34
CA LEU A 175 -9.74 12.59 1.14
C LEU A 175 -11.25 12.36 1.21
N VAL A 176 -11.93 13.00 2.18
CA VAL A 176 -13.39 12.97 2.31
C VAL A 176 -14.06 13.55 1.08
N LYS A 177 -13.65 14.74 0.63
CA LYS A 177 -14.15 15.39 -0.59
C LYS A 177 -13.94 14.52 -1.83
N MET A 178 -12.80 13.85 -1.92
CA MET A 178 -12.43 12.99 -3.05
C MET A 178 -13.04 11.57 -2.95
N ASN A 179 -13.80 11.27 -1.89
CA ASN A 179 -14.45 9.98 -1.69
C ASN A 179 -13.52 8.76 -1.59
N TYR A 180 -12.25 8.95 -1.19
CA TYR A 180 -11.38 7.83 -0.86
C TYR A 180 -11.82 7.12 0.42
N THR A 181 -11.48 5.85 0.56
CA THR A 181 -11.81 5.05 1.74
C THR A 181 -10.63 4.85 2.67
N HIS A 182 -9.42 4.91 2.12
CA HIS A 182 -8.16 4.73 2.84
C HIS A 182 -7.12 5.72 2.33
N VAL A 183 -6.17 6.05 3.18
CA VAL A 183 -4.89 6.64 2.80
C VAL A 183 -3.79 5.63 3.09
N GLU A 184 -2.87 5.46 2.14
CA GLU A 184 -1.64 4.69 2.30
C GLU A 184 -0.46 5.64 2.24
N PHE A 185 0.36 5.64 3.28
CA PHE A 185 1.58 6.43 3.27
C PHE A 185 2.77 5.58 2.86
N MET A 186 3.56 6.10 1.92
CA MET A 186 4.93 5.65 1.71
C MET A 186 5.68 5.63 3.05
N PRO A 187 6.84 4.94 3.20
CA PRO A 187 7.40 4.68 4.51
C PRO A 187 7.51 5.90 5.42
N LEU A 188 6.97 5.77 6.62
CA LEU A 188 6.96 6.82 7.65
C LEU A 188 8.03 6.62 8.72
N MET A 189 8.72 5.48 8.70
CA MET A 189 9.75 5.14 9.66
C MET A 189 11.00 6.00 9.42
N ALA A 190 11.79 6.18 10.48
CA ALA A 190 12.98 7.03 10.42
C ALA A 190 14.01 6.53 9.40
N HIS A 191 14.52 7.44 8.58
CA HIS A 191 15.50 7.19 7.52
C HIS A 191 16.56 8.32 7.48
N PRO A 192 17.79 8.05 6.99
CA PRO A 192 18.91 9.00 7.10
C PRO A 192 18.79 10.19 6.14
N LEU A 193 18.14 10.05 4.99
CA LEU A 193 18.04 11.11 3.98
C LEU A 193 16.74 11.90 4.11
N GLY A 194 16.86 13.24 4.23
CA GLY A 194 15.71 14.13 4.39
C GLY A 194 14.80 14.24 3.17
N LEU A 195 15.38 14.15 1.97
CA LEU A 195 14.68 14.13 0.69
C LEU A 195 14.76 12.73 0.13
N SER A 196 13.82 11.88 0.47
CA SER A 196 13.83 10.45 0.20
C SER A 196 12.40 9.94 0.12
N TRP A 197 12.22 8.81 -0.55
CA TRP A 197 10.96 8.08 -0.54
C TRP A 197 10.72 7.30 0.76
N GLY A 198 11.77 7.15 1.59
CA GLY A 198 11.70 6.48 2.88
C GLY A 198 12.06 4.99 2.87
N TYR A 199 12.43 4.37 1.75
CA TYR A 199 12.70 2.92 1.68
C TYR A 199 14.06 2.47 2.23
N GLN A 200 14.93 3.39 2.64
CA GLN A 200 16.21 3.09 3.28
C GLN A 200 16.12 3.38 4.79
N LEU A 201 15.49 2.46 5.53
CA LEU A 201 15.19 2.68 6.95
C LEU A 201 16.42 2.56 7.84
N MET A 202 16.43 3.36 8.93
CA MET A 202 17.37 3.24 10.03
C MET A 202 16.68 2.93 11.37
N GLY A 203 15.45 3.40 11.57
CA GLY A 203 14.72 3.26 12.83
C GLY A 203 13.32 2.68 12.62
N TYR A 204 13.14 1.40 12.95
CA TYR A 204 11.93 0.63 12.66
C TYR A 204 10.75 0.91 13.60
N PHE A 205 11.00 1.54 14.75
CA PHE A 205 9.98 1.88 15.75
C PHE A 205 9.70 3.40 15.82
N ALA A 206 10.51 4.20 15.13
CA ALA A 206 10.42 5.66 15.18
C ALA A 206 9.70 6.22 13.98
N LEU A 207 8.79 7.18 14.23
CA LEU A 207 8.27 8.06 13.19
C LEU A 207 9.39 9.00 12.71
N GLU A 208 9.47 9.22 11.40
CA GLU A 208 10.40 10.20 10.82
C GLU A 208 10.07 11.61 11.33
N HIS A 209 11.04 12.23 12.01
CA HIS A 209 10.87 13.49 12.73
C HIS A 209 10.40 14.67 11.87
N THR A 210 10.66 14.64 10.54
CA THR A 210 10.25 15.70 9.62
C THR A 210 8.75 15.75 9.41
N TYR A 211 8.05 14.66 9.72
CA TYR A 211 6.58 14.59 9.62
C TYR A 211 5.87 14.95 10.93
N GLY A 212 6.62 15.28 11.98
CA GLY A 212 6.07 15.66 13.28
C GLY A 212 6.37 14.66 14.39
N THR A 213 5.51 14.61 15.38
CA THR A 213 5.67 13.74 16.57
C THR A 213 4.76 12.50 16.49
N PRO A 214 5.09 11.43 17.25
CA PRO A 214 4.22 10.28 17.38
C PRO A 214 2.79 10.62 17.84
N GLU A 215 2.64 11.63 18.69
CA GLU A 215 1.34 12.11 19.16
C GLU A 215 0.54 12.75 18.04
N GLU A 216 1.17 13.56 17.20
CA GLU A 216 0.52 14.20 16.04
C GLU A 216 0.04 13.13 15.04
N PHE A 217 0.83 12.08 14.81
CA PHE A 217 0.41 10.99 13.92
C PHE A 217 -0.74 10.18 14.53
N ARG A 218 -0.74 9.91 15.85
CA ARG A 218 -1.90 9.28 16.51
C ARG A 218 -3.17 10.13 16.42
N ASP A 219 -3.04 11.45 16.52
CA ASP A 219 -4.17 12.37 16.35
C ASP A 219 -4.68 12.40 14.91
N PHE A 220 -3.77 12.31 13.94
CA PHE A 220 -4.11 12.18 12.52
C PHE A 220 -4.91 10.88 12.24
N VAL A 221 -4.42 9.74 12.74
CA VAL A 221 -5.11 8.44 12.54
C VAL A 221 -6.48 8.44 13.21
N GLU A 222 -6.60 8.95 14.44
CA GLU A 222 -7.89 9.07 15.11
C GLU A 222 -8.89 9.91 14.30
N GLU A 223 -8.44 11.05 13.76
CA GLU A 223 -9.28 11.93 12.95
C GLU A 223 -9.66 11.28 11.61
N CYS A 224 -8.77 10.50 10.98
CA CYS A 224 -9.11 9.68 9.83
C CYS A 224 -10.26 8.72 10.14
N HIS A 225 -10.18 7.99 11.26
CA HIS A 225 -11.19 7.05 11.69
C HIS A 225 -12.54 7.72 11.98
N ILE A 226 -12.54 8.90 12.62
CA ILE A 226 -13.75 9.70 12.85
C ILE A 226 -14.41 10.07 11.52
N ASN A 227 -13.62 10.32 10.49
CA ASN A 227 -14.09 10.65 9.14
C ASN A 227 -14.31 9.42 8.23
N ASN A 228 -14.26 8.21 8.79
CA ASN A 228 -14.40 6.92 8.06
C ASN A 228 -13.34 6.69 6.98
N ILE A 229 -12.10 7.12 7.23
CA ILE A 229 -10.92 6.86 6.42
C ILE A 229 -10.01 5.89 7.18
N GLY A 230 -9.63 4.77 6.56
CA GLY A 230 -8.62 3.86 7.10
C GLY A 230 -7.20 4.36 6.79
N VAL A 231 -6.23 3.95 7.60
CA VAL A 231 -4.82 4.34 7.44
C VAL A 231 -3.95 3.11 7.25
N ILE A 232 -3.21 3.09 6.14
CA ILE A 232 -2.26 2.04 5.76
C ILE A 232 -0.87 2.67 5.74
N VAL A 233 0.13 1.91 6.15
CA VAL A 233 1.53 2.35 6.11
C VAL A 233 2.37 1.34 5.34
N ASP A 234 3.27 1.84 4.54
CA ASP A 234 4.28 1.06 3.84
C ASP A 234 5.42 0.67 4.79
N TRP A 235 5.81 -0.59 4.80
CA TRP A 235 6.82 -1.17 5.69
C TRP A 235 7.84 -1.99 4.91
N VAL A 236 9.13 -1.79 5.24
CA VAL A 236 10.29 -2.31 4.50
C VAL A 236 11.03 -3.37 5.31
N PRO A 237 10.57 -4.62 5.38
CA PRO A 237 11.22 -5.66 6.20
C PRO A 237 12.38 -6.38 5.51
N GLY A 238 12.56 -6.20 4.19
CA GLY A 238 13.56 -6.93 3.42
C GLY A 238 14.98 -6.42 3.61
N HIS A 239 15.14 -5.10 3.73
CA HIS A 239 16.44 -4.44 3.72
C HIS A 239 16.48 -3.18 4.59
N PHE A 240 17.67 -2.66 4.85
CA PHE A 240 17.93 -1.45 5.63
C PHE A 240 19.15 -0.71 5.12
N THR A 241 19.32 0.54 5.56
CA THR A 241 20.43 1.40 5.13
C THR A 241 21.79 0.88 5.56
N ILE A 242 22.82 1.10 4.72
CA ILE A 242 24.23 0.74 5.02
C ILE A 242 24.95 1.73 5.95
N ASN A 243 24.24 2.72 6.51
CA ASN A 243 24.85 3.71 7.38
C ASN A 243 25.51 3.07 8.60
N ASP A 244 26.79 3.40 8.82
CA ASP A 244 27.60 2.82 9.89
C ASP A 244 27.09 3.10 11.30
N ASP A 245 26.41 4.21 11.50
CA ASP A 245 25.81 4.58 12.80
C ASP A 245 24.43 3.98 13.03
N ALA A 246 23.84 3.31 12.02
CA ALA A 246 22.55 2.60 12.08
C ALA A 246 22.74 1.09 12.37
N LEU A 247 21.93 0.23 11.74
CA LEU A 247 21.91 -1.21 11.99
C LEU A 247 23.08 -1.98 11.36
N ALA A 248 23.68 -1.45 10.30
CA ALA A 248 24.74 -2.14 9.53
C ALA A 248 25.92 -2.54 10.41
N TYR A 249 26.27 -3.83 10.42
CA TYR A 249 27.36 -4.40 11.23
C TYR A 249 27.34 -3.89 12.68
N TYR A 250 26.20 -4.02 13.33
CA TYR A 250 25.84 -3.27 14.53
C TYR A 250 26.87 -3.41 15.65
N ASP A 251 27.35 -4.61 15.94
CA ASP A 251 28.41 -4.87 16.92
C ASP A 251 29.80 -5.14 16.30
N GLY A 252 29.95 -4.82 15.01
CA GLY A 252 31.14 -5.11 14.23
C GLY A 252 31.12 -6.44 13.49
N THR A 253 30.03 -7.17 13.63
CA THR A 253 29.75 -8.42 12.91
C THR A 253 28.37 -8.31 12.21
N PRO A 254 28.04 -9.17 11.23
CA PRO A 254 26.70 -9.26 10.68
C PRO A 254 25.66 -9.61 11.77
N THR A 255 25.12 -8.58 12.43
CA THR A 255 24.18 -8.71 13.56
C THR A 255 22.75 -8.88 13.07
N PHE A 256 22.27 -7.97 12.24
CA PHE A 256 20.92 -7.98 11.65
C PHE A 256 20.91 -8.57 10.24
N GLU A 257 21.98 -8.42 9.50
CA GLU A 257 22.19 -8.90 8.13
C GLU A 257 22.68 -10.36 8.09
N TYR A 258 22.63 -10.98 6.91
CA TYR A 258 23.20 -12.30 6.67
C TYR A 258 24.70 -12.35 6.90
N GLN A 259 25.20 -13.52 7.34
CA GLN A 259 26.65 -13.77 7.50
C GLN A 259 27.38 -13.84 6.16
N ASP A 260 26.73 -14.39 5.15
CA ASP A 260 27.26 -14.42 3.79
C ASP A 260 27.21 -13.02 3.18
N HIS A 261 28.34 -12.55 2.68
CA HIS A 261 28.49 -11.19 2.17
C HIS A 261 27.55 -10.93 0.98
N ASP A 262 27.44 -11.88 0.06
CA ASP A 262 26.67 -11.70 -1.16
C ASP A 262 25.16 -11.72 -0.87
N ARG A 263 24.72 -12.53 0.10
CA ARG A 263 23.33 -12.49 0.59
C ARG A 263 23.02 -11.24 1.40
N ALA A 264 24.00 -10.71 2.14
CA ALA A 264 23.83 -9.52 2.96
C ALA A 264 23.66 -8.25 2.12
N HIS A 265 24.36 -8.15 0.96
CA HIS A 265 24.36 -6.95 0.15
C HIS A 265 23.23 -6.98 -0.90
N ASN A 266 22.38 -5.96 -0.88
CA ASN A 266 21.46 -5.66 -1.96
C ASN A 266 22.14 -4.69 -2.92
N TYR A 267 22.68 -5.23 -4.01
CA TYR A 267 23.49 -4.47 -4.97
C TYR A 267 22.65 -3.50 -5.81
N GLY A 268 21.37 -3.84 -6.05
CA GLY A 268 20.46 -3.01 -6.82
C GLY A 268 20.09 -1.71 -6.10
N TRP A 269 19.93 -1.78 -4.78
CA TRP A 269 19.49 -0.63 -3.97
C TRP A 269 20.57 -0.04 -3.07
N GLY A 270 21.77 -0.66 -3.02
CA GLY A 270 22.85 -0.21 -2.14
C GLY A 270 22.47 -0.30 -0.66
N ALA A 271 21.81 -1.37 -0.27
CA ALA A 271 21.28 -1.62 1.06
C ALA A 271 21.84 -2.93 1.64
N LEU A 272 21.51 -3.26 2.89
CA LEU A 272 21.76 -4.57 3.48
C LEU A 272 20.44 -5.32 3.69
N ASN A 273 20.44 -6.61 3.34
CA ASN A 273 19.31 -7.50 3.55
C ASN A 273 19.34 -8.06 4.97
N PHE A 274 18.19 -8.06 5.65
CA PHE A 274 18.01 -8.73 6.92
C PHE A 274 18.20 -10.25 6.81
N ASP A 275 18.85 -10.84 7.81
CA ASP A 275 18.89 -12.29 7.98
C ASP A 275 17.54 -12.79 8.50
N LEU A 276 16.62 -13.09 7.56
CA LEU A 276 15.26 -13.52 7.86
C LEU A 276 15.19 -14.92 8.50
N GLY A 277 16.29 -15.67 8.51
CA GLY A 277 16.42 -16.95 9.22
C GLY A 277 16.76 -16.81 10.71
N LYS A 278 17.25 -15.64 11.14
CA LYS A 278 17.69 -15.41 12.51
C LYS A 278 16.52 -15.09 13.43
N ASN A 279 16.38 -15.82 14.52
CA ASN A 279 15.27 -15.69 15.47
C ASN A 279 15.11 -14.28 16.04
N GLU A 280 16.22 -13.66 16.43
CA GLU A 280 16.24 -12.33 17.02
C GLU A 280 15.80 -11.26 15.99
N VAL A 281 16.19 -11.44 14.72
CA VAL A 281 15.77 -10.55 13.62
C VAL A 281 14.27 -10.71 13.34
N GLN A 282 13.74 -11.93 13.33
CA GLN A 282 12.30 -12.17 13.23
C GLN A 282 11.52 -11.52 14.37
N SER A 283 11.99 -11.66 15.63
CA SER A 283 11.41 -10.97 16.78
C SER A 283 11.42 -9.45 16.59
N PHE A 284 12.53 -8.88 16.14
CA PHE A 284 12.68 -7.46 15.90
C PHE A 284 11.69 -6.94 14.84
N LEU A 285 11.64 -7.58 13.68
CA LEU A 285 10.79 -7.16 12.56
C LEU A 285 9.30 -7.32 12.87
N ILE A 286 8.90 -8.47 13.42
CA ILE A 286 7.48 -8.70 13.77
C ILE A 286 7.04 -7.77 14.90
N SER A 287 7.90 -7.53 15.91
CA SER A 287 7.60 -6.55 16.97
C SER A 287 7.45 -5.14 16.42
N SER A 288 8.28 -4.75 15.46
CA SER A 288 8.21 -3.43 14.83
C SER A 288 6.84 -3.19 14.21
N ILE A 289 6.41 -4.06 13.32
CA ILE A 289 5.13 -3.82 12.62
C ILE A 289 3.92 -4.00 13.55
N LYS A 290 4.02 -4.93 14.52
CA LYS A 290 2.97 -5.07 15.54
C LYS A 290 2.88 -3.82 16.43
N PHE A 291 4.02 -3.19 16.77
CA PHE A 291 4.05 -1.91 17.46
C PHE A 291 3.31 -0.83 16.64
N TRP A 292 3.58 -0.69 15.36
CA TRP A 292 2.90 0.29 14.50
C TRP A 292 1.39 0.07 14.46
N ILE A 293 0.94 -1.19 14.33
CA ILE A 293 -0.49 -1.52 14.34
C ILE A 293 -1.14 -1.18 15.69
N ASP A 294 -0.54 -1.62 16.79
CA ASP A 294 -1.10 -1.46 18.14
C ASP A 294 -1.07 0.01 18.61
N PHE A 295 0.06 0.68 18.33
CA PHE A 295 0.32 2.02 18.88
C PHE A 295 -0.36 3.12 18.08
N TYR A 296 -0.48 2.95 16.75
CA TYR A 296 -1.10 3.93 15.85
C TYR A 296 -2.49 3.51 15.37
N HIS A 297 -3.03 2.35 15.78
CA HIS A 297 -4.32 1.82 15.35
C HIS A 297 -4.45 1.65 13.83
N LEU A 298 -3.38 1.26 13.13
CA LEU A 298 -3.37 1.13 11.67
C LEU A 298 -4.40 0.11 11.16
N ASP A 299 -4.92 0.35 9.96
CA ASP A 299 -5.91 -0.49 9.28
C ASP A 299 -5.29 -1.46 8.29
N GLY A 300 -4.06 -1.20 7.89
CA GLY A 300 -3.34 -2.07 6.97
C GLY A 300 -1.85 -1.76 6.91
N ILE A 301 -1.13 -2.72 6.37
CA ILE A 301 0.31 -2.66 6.12
C ILE A 301 0.56 -3.11 4.68
N ARG A 302 1.21 -2.28 3.90
CA ARG A 302 1.81 -2.68 2.63
C ARG A 302 3.24 -3.14 2.91
N VAL A 303 3.58 -4.34 2.52
CA VAL A 303 4.90 -4.93 2.70
C VAL A 303 5.69 -4.75 1.40
N ASP A 304 6.76 -3.98 1.50
CA ASP A 304 7.64 -3.63 0.38
C ASP A 304 8.46 -4.82 -0.10
N ALA A 305 8.67 -4.89 -1.42
CA ALA A 305 9.64 -5.76 -2.07
C ALA A 305 9.58 -7.24 -1.64
N VAL A 306 8.38 -7.81 -1.55
CA VAL A 306 8.17 -9.20 -1.15
C VAL A 306 8.94 -10.17 -2.05
N SER A 307 9.00 -9.91 -3.36
CA SER A 307 9.77 -10.72 -4.32
C SER A 307 11.26 -10.83 -3.95
N ASN A 308 11.86 -9.75 -3.47
CA ASN A 308 13.27 -9.74 -3.06
C ASN A 308 13.54 -10.64 -1.84
N MET A 309 12.54 -10.78 -0.95
CA MET A 309 12.62 -11.70 0.18
C MET A 309 12.39 -13.17 -0.21
N LEU A 310 11.63 -13.41 -1.28
CA LEU A 310 11.26 -14.77 -1.72
C LEU A 310 12.29 -15.44 -2.61
N TYR A 311 13.09 -14.67 -3.35
CA TYR A 311 14.00 -15.20 -4.38
C TYR A 311 15.42 -14.69 -4.20
N LEU A 312 16.38 -15.64 -4.16
CA LEU A 312 17.80 -15.38 -3.95
C LEU A 312 18.49 -14.68 -5.14
N ASP A 313 17.90 -14.77 -6.32
CA ASP A 313 18.38 -14.20 -7.58
C ASP A 313 17.56 -12.98 -8.05
N TYR A 314 16.75 -12.40 -7.16
CA TYR A 314 15.90 -11.26 -7.53
C TYR A 314 16.72 -9.97 -7.72
N ASP A 315 17.77 -9.78 -6.91
CA ASP A 315 18.71 -8.66 -7.07
C ASP A 315 19.72 -8.91 -8.22
N SER A 316 20.35 -7.85 -8.68
CA SER A 316 21.38 -7.86 -9.75
C SER A 316 22.73 -8.42 -9.30
N GLY A 317 22.90 -8.71 -8.01
CA GLY A 317 24.14 -9.18 -7.40
C GLY A 317 24.41 -10.67 -7.60
N PRO A 318 25.60 -11.15 -7.17
CA PRO A 318 25.88 -12.57 -7.11
C PRO A 318 24.97 -13.26 -6.09
N TRP A 319 24.52 -14.47 -6.42
CA TRP A 319 23.67 -15.27 -5.53
C TRP A 319 24.11 -16.73 -5.50
N GLN A 320 23.70 -17.42 -4.44
CA GLN A 320 23.97 -18.85 -4.27
C GLN A 320 22.63 -19.60 -4.24
N PRO A 321 22.54 -20.78 -4.90
CA PRO A 321 21.32 -21.56 -4.83
C PRO A 321 21.03 -22.05 -3.40
N ASN A 322 19.75 -22.28 -3.12
CA ASN A 322 19.33 -22.90 -1.88
C ASN A 322 19.78 -24.37 -1.78
N ILE A 323 19.47 -25.04 -0.65
CA ILE A 323 19.86 -26.42 -0.38
C ILE A 323 19.37 -27.43 -1.45
N ASP A 324 18.31 -27.11 -2.17
CA ASP A 324 17.73 -27.94 -3.24
C ASP A 324 18.24 -27.55 -4.64
N GLY A 325 19.16 -26.60 -4.72
CA GLY A 325 19.73 -26.10 -5.97
C GLY A 325 18.86 -25.07 -6.72
N GLY A 326 17.79 -24.59 -6.10
CA GLY A 326 16.88 -23.57 -6.66
C GLY A 326 17.16 -22.15 -6.14
N ASN A 327 16.36 -21.21 -6.60
CA ASN A 327 16.47 -19.78 -6.25
C ASN A 327 15.52 -19.33 -5.12
N ARG A 328 14.66 -20.20 -4.58
CA ARG A 328 13.72 -19.83 -3.52
C ARG A 328 14.45 -19.59 -2.20
N ASN A 329 14.19 -18.45 -1.57
CA ASN A 329 14.66 -18.15 -0.21
C ASN A 329 13.68 -18.72 0.82
N TYR A 330 13.95 -19.90 1.35
CA TYR A 330 13.09 -20.58 2.32
C TYR A 330 12.96 -19.82 3.65
N GLU A 331 14.01 -19.12 4.07
CA GLU A 331 13.99 -18.30 5.29
C GLU A 331 13.03 -17.12 5.14
N GLY A 332 13.09 -16.42 4.00
CA GLY A 332 12.15 -15.33 3.68
C GLY A 332 10.71 -15.83 3.56
N TYR A 333 10.52 -16.99 2.92
CA TYR A 333 9.21 -17.62 2.80
C TYR A 333 8.60 -17.95 4.17
N TYR A 334 9.38 -18.61 5.03
CA TYR A 334 8.96 -18.94 6.39
C TYR A 334 8.69 -17.69 7.25
N PHE A 335 9.57 -16.68 7.15
CA PHE A 335 9.37 -15.41 7.85
C PHE A 335 8.04 -14.75 7.49
N LEU A 336 7.71 -14.64 6.19
CA LEU A 336 6.48 -14.02 5.72
C LEU A 336 5.22 -14.80 6.14
N GLN A 337 5.26 -16.13 6.11
CA GLN A 337 4.18 -16.96 6.64
C GLN A 337 3.96 -16.70 8.13
N ARG A 338 5.06 -16.67 8.90
CA ARG A 338 5.03 -16.43 10.33
C ARG A 338 4.52 -15.03 10.67
N LEU A 339 5.01 -14.01 9.95
CA LEU A 339 4.55 -12.62 10.05
C LEU A 339 3.03 -12.55 9.91
N ASN A 340 2.50 -13.04 8.80
CA ASN A 340 1.07 -13.00 8.53
C ASN A 340 0.25 -13.79 9.56
N ALA A 341 0.74 -14.95 9.99
CA ALA A 341 0.08 -15.75 11.03
C ALA A 341 0.00 -15.00 12.37
N VAL A 342 1.09 -14.36 12.81
CA VAL A 342 1.13 -13.58 14.04
C VAL A 342 0.20 -12.38 13.98
N ILE A 343 0.25 -11.63 12.87
CA ILE A 343 -0.62 -10.45 12.71
C ILE A 343 -2.09 -10.86 12.64
N LYS A 344 -2.45 -11.86 11.85
CA LYS A 344 -3.84 -12.32 11.74
C LYS A 344 -4.41 -12.89 13.04
N LEU A 345 -3.57 -13.52 13.85
CA LEU A 345 -4.00 -14.00 15.17
C LEU A 345 -4.33 -12.83 16.12
N ALA A 346 -3.54 -11.75 16.08
CA ALA A 346 -3.72 -10.59 16.93
C ALA A 346 -4.75 -9.60 16.37
N HIS A 347 -4.73 -9.38 15.06
CA HIS A 347 -5.47 -8.35 14.33
C HIS A 347 -6.06 -8.91 13.03
N PRO A 348 -7.08 -9.79 13.08
CA PRO A 348 -7.67 -10.41 11.89
C PRO A 348 -8.38 -9.41 10.96
N ASP A 349 -8.58 -8.19 11.41
CA ASP A 349 -9.24 -7.08 10.73
C ASP A 349 -8.28 -6.02 10.19
N VAL A 350 -6.97 -6.26 10.26
CA VAL A 350 -5.92 -5.42 9.64
C VAL A 350 -5.46 -6.05 8.33
N MET A 351 -5.41 -5.27 7.26
CA MET A 351 -5.02 -5.72 5.92
C MET A 351 -3.49 -5.90 5.84
N MET A 352 -3.06 -7.08 5.36
CA MET A 352 -1.67 -7.33 4.98
C MET A 352 -1.59 -7.38 3.46
N ILE A 353 -0.91 -6.42 2.86
CA ILE A 353 -0.84 -6.21 1.41
C ILE A 353 0.59 -6.46 0.95
N ALA A 354 0.79 -7.35 -0.03
CA ALA A 354 2.10 -7.64 -0.59
C ALA A 354 2.36 -6.80 -1.86
N GLU A 355 3.50 -6.12 -1.90
CA GLU A 355 4.07 -5.74 -3.18
C GLU A 355 4.91 -6.90 -3.70
N GLU A 356 4.35 -7.61 -4.68
CA GLU A 356 4.98 -8.79 -5.24
C GLU A 356 4.68 -8.87 -6.74
N SER A 357 5.73 -8.96 -7.55
CA SER A 357 5.65 -8.80 -9.01
C SER A 357 5.78 -10.12 -9.79
N THR A 358 6.02 -11.24 -9.13
CA THR A 358 6.20 -12.52 -9.82
C THR A 358 4.87 -13.21 -10.13
N SER A 359 4.91 -14.29 -10.91
CA SER A 359 3.77 -15.13 -11.23
C SER A 359 3.42 -16.15 -10.14
N ASP A 360 4.03 -16.10 -8.95
CA ASP A 360 3.67 -17.00 -7.84
C ASP A 360 2.22 -16.73 -7.40
N THR A 361 1.41 -17.78 -7.40
CA THR A 361 -0.03 -17.76 -7.09
C THR A 361 -0.34 -18.20 -5.66
N LYS A 362 0.62 -18.07 -4.76
CA LYS A 362 0.49 -18.48 -3.36
C LYS A 362 0.69 -17.32 -2.37
N ILE A 363 0.73 -16.10 -2.85
CA ILE A 363 0.98 -14.92 -2.00
C ILE A 363 -0.19 -14.68 -1.06
N THR A 364 -1.43 -14.71 -1.58
CA THR A 364 -2.65 -14.53 -0.78
C THR A 364 -3.28 -15.86 -0.35
N GLY A 365 -2.66 -16.98 -0.69
CA GLY A 365 -3.10 -18.31 -0.28
C GLY A 365 -2.90 -18.58 1.21
N MET A 366 -3.71 -19.45 1.77
CA MET A 366 -3.60 -19.87 3.19
C MET A 366 -2.27 -20.57 3.46
N ALA A 367 -1.66 -20.26 4.62
CA ALA A 367 -0.36 -20.82 5.01
C ALA A 367 -0.38 -22.35 5.13
N GLU A 368 -1.49 -22.94 5.59
CA GLU A 368 -1.69 -24.39 5.71
C GLU A 368 -1.66 -25.10 4.36
N MET A 369 -1.95 -24.37 3.28
CA MET A 369 -1.89 -24.87 1.89
C MET A 369 -0.58 -24.46 1.17
N GLY A 370 0.40 -23.96 1.93
CA GLY A 370 1.69 -23.50 1.43
C GLY A 370 1.66 -22.10 0.83
N GLY A 371 0.65 -21.28 1.15
CA GLY A 371 0.61 -19.86 0.81
C GLY A 371 1.33 -19.00 1.83
N LEU A 372 1.46 -17.69 1.55
CA LEU A 372 2.09 -16.74 2.47
C LEU A 372 1.11 -16.11 3.46
N GLY A 373 -0.20 -16.14 3.16
CA GLY A 373 -1.25 -15.64 4.04
C GLY A 373 -1.48 -14.13 3.98
N PHE A 374 -1.00 -13.42 2.98
CA PHE A 374 -1.38 -12.03 2.73
C PHE A 374 -2.86 -11.91 2.39
N ASP A 375 -3.47 -10.76 2.65
CA ASP A 375 -4.86 -10.51 2.29
C ASP A 375 -5.00 -10.05 0.84
N TYR A 376 -4.06 -9.21 0.38
CA TYR A 376 -4.01 -8.71 -0.98
C TYR A 376 -2.59 -8.73 -1.53
N LYS A 377 -2.52 -8.78 -2.87
CA LYS A 377 -1.31 -8.64 -3.66
C LYS A 377 -1.51 -7.52 -4.70
N TRP A 378 -0.54 -6.63 -4.89
CA TRP A 378 -0.56 -5.70 -6.00
C TRP A 378 -0.53 -6.45 -7.33
N ASN A 379 -1.43 -6.10 -8.25
CA ASN A 379 -1.45 -6.67 -9.61
C ASN A 379 -0.53 -5.87 -10.53
N MET A 380 0.77 -6.10 -10.40
CA MET A 380 1.79 -5.41 -11.22
C MET A 380 1.69 -5.80 -12.70
N GLY A 381 1.29 -7.04 -13.00
CA GLY A 381 1.07 -7.52 -14.38
C GLY A 381 -0.04 -6.73 -15.07
N TRP A 382 -1.21 -6.63 -14.44
CA TRP A 382 -2.32 -5.81 -14.94
C TRP A 382 -1.91 -4.35 -15.14
N MET A 383 -1.22 -3.77 -14.17
CA MET A 383 -0.77 -2.38 -14.22
C MET A 383 0.15 -2.12 -15.41
N ASN A 384 1.16 -2.96 -15.60
CA ASN A 384 2.11 -2.83 -16.72
C ASN A 384 1.41 -2.97 -18.08
N ASP A 385 0.56 -3.99 -18.22
CA ASP A 385 -0.15 -4.27 -19.48
C ASP A 385 -1.09 -3.12 -19.85
N ILE A 386 -1.89 -2.65 -18.89
CA ILE A 386 -2.88 -1.61 -19.17
C ILE A 386 -2.22 -0.25 -19.46
N LEU A 387 -1.15 0.12 -18.77
CA LEU A 387 -0.43 1.36 -19.04
C LEU A 387 0.23 1.32 -20.42
N ARG A 388 0.87 0.21 -20.78
CA ARG A 388 1.43 0.02 -22.11
C ARG A 388 0.37 0.15 -23.19
N PHE A 389 -0.82 -0.44 -23.01
CA PHE A 389 -1.92 -0.34 -23.96
C PHE A 389 -2.40 1.11 -24.18
N TYR A 390 -2.52 1.90 -23.09
CA TYR A 390 -2.98 3.28 -23.19
C TYR A 390 -1.93 4.24 -23.76
N GLU A 391 -0.64 3.90 -23.66
CA GLU A 391 0.44 4.64 -24.31
C GLU A 391 0.45 4.48 -25.85
N GLU A 392 -0.11 3.37 -26.35
CA GLU A 392 -0.13 3.08 -27.77
C GLU A 392 -1.07 4.00 -28.57
N ASP A 393 -0.65 4.32 -29.80
CA ASP A 393 -1.54 4.95 -30.77
C ASP A 393 -2.75 4.03 -31.03
N PRO A 394 -3.99 4.53 -30.94
CA PRO A 394 -5.20 3.74 -31.11
C PRO A 394 -5.29 2.92 -32.40
N ILE A 395 -4.56 3.30 -33.45
CA ILE A 395 -4.52 2.50 -34.68
C ILE A 395 -3.85 1.14 -34.52
N TYR A 396 -2.99 0.99 -33.51
CA TYR A 396 -2.29 -0.25 -33.19
C TYR A 396 -2.97 -1.06 -32.09
N ARG A 397 -3.83 -0.46 -31.24
CA ARG A 397 -4.48 -1.09 -30.10
C ARG A 397 -5.23 -2.38 -30.43
N LYS A 398 -5.74 -2.53 -31.65
CA LYS A 398 -6.39 -3.77 -32.09
C LYS A 398 -5.44 -4.97 -32.11
N TYR A 399 -4.13 -4.76 -32.25
CA TYR A 399 -3.13 -5.86 -32.28
C TYR A 399 -2.67 -6.24 -30.89
N ASP A 400 -2.78 -5.32 -29.92
CA ASP A 400 -2.38 -5.50 -28.53
C ASP A 400 -3.56 -5.49 -27.55
N PHE A 401 -4.78 -5.73 -28.06
CA PHE A 401 -6.00 -5.72 -27.25
C PHE A 401 -6.00 -6.77 -26.12
N ASN A 402 -5.18 -7.82 -26.26
CA ASN A 402 -4.93 -8.79 -25.22
C ASN A 402 -4.31 -8.17 -23.95
N LEU A 403 -3.58 -7.03 -24.02
CA LEU A 403 -3.08 -6.34 -22.85
C LEU A 403 -4.21 -5.86 -21.91
N VAL A 404 -5.40 -5.58 -22.47
CA VAL A 404 -6.58 -5.22 -21.66
C VAL A 404 -7.32 -6.45 -21.14
N THR A 405 -7.36 -7.53 -21.92
CA THR A 405 -8.27 -8.66 -21.64
C THR A 405 -7.58 -9.83 -20.94
N PHE A 406 -6.26 -9.95 -21.07
CA PHE A 406 -5.49 -11.07 -20.48
C PHE A 406 -5.63 -11.15 -18.96
N SER A 407 -5.72 -10.02 -18.28
CA SER A 407 -5.89 -9.97 -16.82
C SER A 407 -7.11 -10.75 -16.32
N PHE A 408 -8.20 -10.84 -17.10
CA PHE A 408 -9.37 -11.60 -16.74
C PHE A 408 -9.09 -13.12 -16.60
N MET A 409 -8.06 -13.64 -17.29
CA MET A 409 -7.69 -15.05 -17.21
C MET A 409 -7.15 -15.46 -15.84
N TYR A 410 -6.54 -14.51 -15.10
CA TYR A 410 -5.92 -14.77 -13.81
C TYR A 410 -6.48 -13.91 -12.67
N THR A 411 -7.50 -13.08 -12.93
CA THR A 411 -8.01 -12.08 -11.97
C THR A 411 -8.44 -12.67 -10.62
N PHE A 412 -8.73 -13.96 -10.54
CA PHE A 412 -9.11 -14.66 -9.31
C PHE A 412 -8.09 -15.72 -8.87
N SER A 413 -6.86 -15.69 -9.41
CA SER A 413 -5.76 -16.55 -8.95
C SER A 413 -5.19 -16.10 -7.62
N GLU A 414 -5.33 -14.82 -7.31
CA GLU A 414 -4.93 -14.12 -6.08
C GLU A 414 -6.00 -13.09 -5.70
N ASN A 415 -5.95 -12.59 -4.49
CA ASN A 415 -6.75 -11.44 -4.08
C ASN A 415 -6.03 -10.16 -4.52
N PHE A 416 -6.41 -9.60 -5.65
CA PHE A 416 -5.67 -8.49 -6.23
C PHE A 416 -6.13 -7.10 -5.75
N LEU A 417 -5.14 -6.22 -5.61
CA LEU A 417 -5.28 -4.79 -5.57
C LEU A 417 -4.67 -4.21 -6.86
N LEU A 418 -5.38 -3.29 -7.50
CA LEU A 418 -5.00 -2.71 -8.79
C LEU A 418 -4.28 -1.37 -8.57
N PRO A 419 -2.93 -1.34 -8.58
CA PRO A 419 -2.19 -0.13 -8.25
C PRO A 419 -1.93 0.73 -9.49
N PHE A 420 -2.10 2.04 -9.34
CA PHE A 420 -1.35 3.06 -10.06
C PHE A 420 -0.52 3.80 -9.02
N SER A 421 0.64 3.24 -8.68
CA SER A 421 1.48 3.66 -7.56
C SER A 421 2.50 4.73 -7.92
N HIS A 422 3.24 5.19 -6.92
CA HIS A 422 4.33 6.14 -7.04
C HIS A 422 5.40 5.71 -8.07
N ASP A 423 5.72 4.42 -8.14
CA ASP A 423 6.75 3.89 -9.03
C ASP A 423 6.46 4.13 -10.52
N GLU A 424 5.18 4.30 -10.89
CA GLU A 424 4.78 4.46 -12.29
C GLU A 424 4.86 5.90 -12.79
N VAL A 425 5.12 6.87 -11.91
CA VAL A 425 5.07 8.29 -12.23
C VAL A 425 6.39 9.03 -11.96
N VAL A 426 7.51 8.30 -11.99
CA VAL A 426 8.86 8.79 -11.65
C VAL A 426 9.92 8.29 -12.65
N HIS A 427 11.13 8.82 -12.55
CA HIS A 427 12.34 8.34 -13.24
C HIS A 427 12.23 8.23 -14.75
N GLY A 428 11.56 9.18 -15.41
CA GLY A 428 11.41 9.20 -16.86
C GLY A 428 10.30 8.28 -17.37
N LYS A 429 9.50 7.69 -16.46
CA LYS A 429 8.33 6.89 -16.84
C LYS A 429 7.12 7.74 -17.25
N LYS A 430 7.17 9.06 -17.13
CA LYS A 430 6.07 10.03 -17.31
C LYS A 430 4.98 9.93 -16.24
N SER A 431 4.17 10.98 -16.04
CA SER A 431 2.94 10.90 -15.25
C SER A 431 1.88 10.05 -15.96
N LEU A 432 0.84 9.61 -15.26
CA LEU A 432 -0.27 8.88 -15.90
C LEU A 432 -0.93 9.70 -17.00
N MET A 433 -1.10 11.00 -16.78
CA MET A 433 -1.62 11.92 -17.80
C MET A 433 -0.72 11.98 -19.04
N HIS A 434 0.58 12.08 -18.86
CA HIS A 434 1.55 12.19 -19.96
C HIS A 434 1.74 10.87 -20.72
N LYS A 435 1.37 9.72 -20.12
CA LYS A 435 1.35 8.42 -20.81
C LYS A 435 0.20 8.31 -21.80
N MET A 436 -0.89 9.05 -21.61
CA MET A 436 -2.07 8.96 -22.48
C MET A 436 -1.77 9.48 -23.88
N TRP A 437 -2.34 8.81 -24.88
CA TRP A 437 -2.18 9.16 -26.30
C TRP A 437 -2.87 10.46 -26.69
N GLY A 438 -2.28 11.16 -27.67
CA GLY A 438 -2.91 12.25 -28.41
C GLY A 438 -2.65 13.63 -27.85
N ASP A 439 -3.50 14.57 -28.23
CA ASP A 439 -3.49 15.93 -27.72
C ASP A 439 -4.07 15.99 -26.29
N ARG A 440 -4.03 17.16 -25.68
CA ARG A 440 -4.50 17.37 -24.31
C ARG A 440 -5.93 16.85 -24.06
N TYR A 441 -6.85 17.06 -25.02
CA TYR A 441 -8.22 16.55 -24.88
C TYR A 441 -8.25 15.02 -24.85
N ASN A 442 -7.59 14.38 -25.81
CA ASN A 442 -7.52 12.93 -25.91
C ASN A 442 -6.79 12.29 -24.72
N GLN A 443 -5.78 12.97 -24.17
CA GLN A 443 -5.10 12.53 -22.96
C GLN A 443 -6.06 12.49 -21.77
N PHE A 444 -6.87 13.53 -21.54
CA PHE A 444 -7.89 13.52 -20.47
C PHE A 444 -8.98 12.48 -20.73
N ALA A 445 -9.44 12.32 -21.98
CA ALA A 445 -10.41 11.29 -22.34
C ALA A 445 -9.85 9.89 -22.07
N GLY A 446 -8.60 9.62 -22.46
CA GLY A 446 -7.89 8.37 -22.16
C GLY A 446 -7.79 8.12 -20.66
N LEU A 447 -7.46 9.13 -19.89
CA LEU A 447 -7.33 9.02 -18.43
C LEU A 447 -8.68 8.74 -17.74
N ARG A 448 -9.77 9.41 -18.16
CA ARG A 448 -11.13 9.12 -17.68
C ARG A 448 -11.55 7.69 -18.00
N ASN A 449 -11.25 7.22 -19.21
CA ASN A 449 -11.53 5.85 -19.64
C ASN A 449 -10.74 4.84 -18.78
N LEU A 450 -9.43 5.05 -18.61
CA LEU A 450 -8.54 4.21 -17.79
C LEU A 450 -9.02 4.09 -16.33
N TYR A 451 -9.36 5.20 -15.68
CA TYR A 451 -9.82 5.18 -14.30
C TYR A 451 -11.18 4.51 -14.16
N THR A 452 -12.08 4.71 -15.13
CA THR A 452 -13.37 3.99 -15.14
C THR A 452 -13.14 2.48 -15.31
N TYR A 453 -12.20 2.08 -16.16
CA TYR A 453 -11.83 0.67 -16.33
C TYR A 453 -11.25 0.09 -15.01
N GLN A 454 -10.32 0.78 -14.36
CA GLN A 454 -9.79 0.37 -13.05
C GLN A 454 -10.93 0.17 -12.03
N MET A 455 -11.88 1.11 -11.95
CA MET A 455 -12.98 1.03 -10.97
C MET A 455 -13.94 -0.12 -11.25
N CYS A 456 -14.15 -0.49 -12.52
CA CYS A 456 -15.05 -1.58 -12.90
C CYS A 456 -14.36 -2.95 -12.90
N HIS A 457 -13.05 -3.04 -13.10
CA HIS A 457 -12.32 -4.30 -13.04
C HIS A 457 -12.36 -4.92 -11.63
N PRO A 458 -12.48 -6.25 -11.45
CA PRO A 458 -12.38 -6.88 -10.14
C PRO A 458 -11.06 -6.54 -9.41
N GLY A 459 -11.12 -6.43 -8.09
CA GLY A 459 -9.99 -6.11 -7.22
C GLY A 459 -10.13 -4.75 -6.54
N LYS A 460 -9.33 -4.52 -5.50
CA LYS A 460 -9.31 -3.23 -4.77
C LYS A 460 -8.49 -2.20 -5.54
N LYS A 461 -8.60 -0.93 -5.20
CA LYS A 461 -8.08 0.20 -6.01
C LYS A 461 -7.02 0.99 -5.24
N LEU A 462 -6.00 1.45 -5.97
CA LEU A 462 -5.00 2.39 -5.46
C LEU A 462 -4.65 3.39 -6.54
N LEU A 463 -4.58 4.66 -6.16
CA LEU A 463 -4.13 5.76 -7.00
C LEU A 463 -3.16 6.64 -6.22
N PHE A 464 -1.99 6.91 -6.82
CA PHE A 464 -0.99 7.80 -6.25
C PHE A 464 -1.40 9.27 -6.36
N MET A 465 -1.10 10.03 -5.32
CA MET A 465 -1.37 11.47 -5.19
C MET A 465 -0.96 12.29 -6.41
N GLY A 466 -1.80 13.25 -6.80
CA GLY A 466 -1.61 14.11 -7.98
C GLY A 466 -2.19 13.52 -9.27
N SER A 467 -2.33 12.21 -9.34
CA SER A 467 -2.91 11.53 -10.51
C SER A 467 -4.41 11.81 -10.66
N GLU A 468 -5.11 12.08 -9.56
CA GLU A 468 -6.57 12.29 -9.53
C GLU A 468 -7.04 13.57 -10.24
N TRP A 469 -6.15 14.51 -10.49
CA TRP A 469 -6.46 15.67 -11.36
C TRP A 469 -5.67 15.68 -12.67
N GLY A 470 -4.92 14.59 -12.94
CA GLY A 470 -4.11 14.50 -14.15
C GLY A 470 -2.90 15.44 -14.10
N GLN A 471 -2.16 15.47 -13.00
CA GLN A 471 -0.87 16.15 -12.94
C GLN A 471 0.00 15.73 -14.11
N PHE A 472 0.51 16.70 -14.87
CA PHE A 472 1.25 16.42 -16.10
C PHE A 472 2.72 16.08 -15.85
N LEU A 473 3.35 16.74 -14.87
CA LEU A 473 4.74 16.46 -14.49
C LEU A 473 4.84 15.19 -13.66
N GLU A 474 5.95 14.48 -13.81
CA GLU A 474 6.31 13.39 -12.91
C GLU A 474 6.38 13.87 -11.46
N TRP A 475 6.08 12.97 -10.53
CA TRP A 475 6.23 13.26 -9.13
C TRP A 475 7.71 13.43 -8.75
N LYS A 476 7.97 14.35 -7.81
CA LYS A 476 9.26 14.62 -7.21
C LYS A 476 9.11 14.73 -5.69
N CYS A 477 9.90 13.99 -4.95
CA CYS A 477 9.82 14.04 -3.49
C CYS A 477 10.35 15.35 -2.89
N GLU A 478 11.14 16.12 -3.66
CA GLU A 478 11.72 17.40 -3.26
C GLU A 478 10.73 18.57 -3.30
N GLU A 479 9.66 18.43 -4.09
CA GLU A 479 8.69 19.52 -4.35
C GLU A 479 7.29 19.15 -3.83
N SER A 480 6.42 20.13 -3.63
CA SER A 480 4.98 19.90 -3.47
C SER A 480 4.40 19.33 -4.76
N LEU A 481 3.25 18.66 -4.67
CA LEU A 481 2.43 18.39 -5.86
C LEU A 481 2.10 19.69 -6.60
N GLU A 482 1.83 19.58 -7.89
CA GLU A 482 1.52 20.70 -8.78
C GLU A 482 0.08 21.23 -8.53
N TRP A 483 -0.23 21.62 -7.31
CA TRP A 483 -1.55 22.15 -6.91
C TRP A 483 -2.04 23.29 -7.77
N ARG A 484 -1.11 24.05 -8.41
CA ARG A 484 -1.41 25.12 -9.36
C ARG A 484 -2.13 24.64 -10.61
N ASP A 485 -1.98 23.37 -10.99
CA ASP A 485 -2.65 22.78 -12.15
C ASP A 485 -4.18 22.83 -12.00
N LEU A 486 -4.69 22.84 -10.77
CA LEU A 486 -6.13 22.97 -10.49
C LEU A 486 -6.72 24.35 -10.87
N ALA A 487 -5.91 25.32 -11.21
CA ALA A 487 -6.37 26.58 -11.81
C ALA A 487 -6.78 26.39 -13.30
N ASP A 488 -6.35 25.32 -13.94
CA ASP A 488 -6.79 24.93 -15.29
C ASP A 488 -8.13 24.18 -15.22
N ASP A 489 -9.07 24.56 -16.09
CA ASP A 489 -10.43 24.00 -16.11
C ASP A 489 -10.45 22.48 -16.31
N MET A 490 -9.59 21.94 -17.18
CA MET A 490 -9.55 20.51 -17.46
C MET A 490 -9.04 19.68 -16.27
N ASN A 491 -8.01 20.17 -15.56
CA ASN A 491 -7.51 19.52 -14.37
C ASN A 491 -8.53 19.58 -13.21
N ALA A 492 -9.20 20.72 -13.04
CA ALA A 492 -10.28 20.85 -12.04
C ALA A 492 -11.47 19.92 -12.36
N LYS A 493 -11.85 19.78 -13.62
CA LYS A 493 -12.87 18.84 -14.08
C LYS A 493 -12.44 17.38 -13.91
N MET A 494 -11.17 17.07 -14.15
CA MET A 494 -10.63 15.73 -13.92
C MET A 494 -10.64 15.36 -12.42
N GLN A 495 -10.30 16.30 -11.53
CA GLN A 495 -10.43 16.09 -10.08
C GLN A 495 -11.90 15.82 -9.68
N HIS A 496 -12.82 16.60 -10.26
CA HIS A 496 -14.25 16.38 -10.03
C HIS A 496 -14.70 15.00 -10.54
N PHE A 497 -14.30 14.63 -11.77
CA PHE A 497 -14.56 13.32 -12.36
C PHE A 497 -14.08 12.19 -11.42
N THR A 498 -12.84 12.25 -10.94
CA THR A 498 -12.27 11.23 -10.04
C THR A 498 -13.04 11.14 -8.73
N SER A 499 -13.43 12.29 -8.15
CA SER A 499 -14.25 12.31 -6.94
C SER A 499 -15.62 11.62 -7.14
N GLN A 500 -16.29 11.90 -8.25
CA GLN A 500 -17.58 11.30 -8.58
C GLN A 500 -17.48 9.81 -8.94
N LEU A 501 -16.40 9.42 -9.61
CA LEU A 501 -16.09 8.01 -9.91
C LEU A 501 -15.82 7.21 -8.62
N ASN A 502 -15.08 7.79 -7.68
CA ASN A 502 -14.87 7.20 -6.36
C ASN A 502 -16.18 7.05 -5.58
N GLN A 503 -17.08 8.02 -5.68
CA GLN A 503 -18.43 7.94 -5.09
C GLN A 503 -19.24 6.82 -5.74
N LEU A 504 -19.26 6.73 -7.07
CA LEU A 504 -19.92 5.66 -7.81
C LEU A 504 -19.43 4.28 -7.35
N TYR A 505 -18.11 4.10 -7.20
CA TYR A 505 -17.52 2.86 -6.68
C TYR A 505 -18.06 2.54 -5.26
N LYS A 506 -18.02 3.49 -4.33
CA LYS A 506 -18.47 3.30 -2.95
C LYS A 506 -19.95 2.91 -2.86
N GLU A 507 -20.80 3.52 -3.67
CA GLU A 507 -22.26 3.36 -3.62
C GLU A 507 -22.74 2.09 -4.32
N ASN A 508 -22.00 1.55 -5.29
CA ASN A 508 -22.40 0.41 -6.07
C ASN A 508 -21.73 -0.89 -5.59
N ARG A 509 -22.43 -1.62 -4.73
CA ARG A 509 -21.94 -2.85 -4.09
C ARG A 509 -21.43 -3.90 -5.07
N VAL A 510 -21.98 -3.97 -6.27
CA VAL A 510 -21.57 -4.91 -7.32
C VAL A 510 -20.11 -4.71 -7.76
N LEU A 511 -19.52 -3.53 -7.51
CA LEU A 511 -18.14 -3.22 -7.88
C LEU A 511 -17.09 -3.72 -6.86
N TRP A 512 -17.52 -4.15 -5.65
CA TRP A 512 -16.59 -4.50 -4.58
C TRP A 512 -17.04 -5.65 -3.67
N GLU A 513 -18.33 -6.09 -3.73
CA GLU A 513 -18.85 -7.14 -2.82
C GLU A 513 -18.34 -8.52 -3.19
N ASN A 514 -18.30 -8.84 -4.51
CA ASN A 514 -17.83 -10.11 -5.05
C ASN A 514 -16.59 -9.89 -5.94
N ASP A 515 -15.50 -9.40 -5.35
CA ASP A 515 -14.25 -9.08 -6.07
C ASP A 515 -13.30 -10.29 -6.22
N LEU A 516 -13.60 -11.41 -5.59
CA LEU A 516 -12.67 -12.53 -5.43
C LEU A 516 -13.11 -13.81 -6.14
N SER A 517 -14.18 -13.76 -6.93
CA SER A 517 -14.68 -14.92 -7.67
C SER A 517 -15.40 -14.53 -8.96
N TRP A 518 -15.56 -15.50 -9.85
CA TRP A 518 -16.34 -15.36 -11.08
C TRP A 518 -17.82 -15.06 -10.84
N ASP A 519 -18.33 -15.26 -9.61
CA ASP A 519 -19.71 -14.88 -9.27
C ASP A 519 -19.96 -13.37 -9.39
N GLY A 520 -18.88 -12.56 -9.28
CA GLY A 520 -18.92 -11.10 -9.41
C GLY A 520 -18.68 -10.55 -10.81
N LEU A 521 -18.31 -11.41 -11.77
CA LEU A 521 -17.91 -11.00 -13.12
C LEU A 521 -18.51 -11.91 -14.20
N GLU A 522 -18.98 -11.31 -15.30
CA GLU A 522 -19.41 -12.00 -16.50
C GLU A 522 -18.96 -11.24 -17.74
N ILE A 523 -18.17 -11.87 -18.60
CA ILE A 523 -17.66 -11.24 -19.81
C ILE A 523 -18.74 -11.28 -20.90
N ILE A 524 -19.11 -10.12 -21.45
CA ILE A 524 -20.01 -10.02 -22.59
C ILE A 524 -19.22 -10.19 -23.88
N ASP A 525 -18.21 -9.35 -24.07
CA ASP A 525 -17.37 -9.37 -25.27
C ASP A 525 -15.96 -8.85 -24.96
N ALA A 526 -14.98 -9.74 -25.01
CA ALA A 526 -13.56 -9.44 -24.89
C ALA A 526 -12.79 -9.63 -26.21
N ASP A 527 -13.49 -9.98 -27.29
CA ASP A 527 -12.89 -10.35 -28.58
C ASP A 527 -13.11 -9.28 -29.66
N ASN A 528 -13.73 -8.15 -29.34
CA ASN A 528 -13.99 -7.08 -30.29
C ASN A 528 -12.73 -6.22 -30.52
N THR A 529 -11.67 -6.85 -31.01
CA THR A 529 -10.35 -6.27 -31.24
C THR A 529 -10.39 -5.21 -32.34
N ASP A 530 -11.14 -5.45 -33.43
CA ASP A 530 -11.21 -4.54 -34.58
C ASP A 530 -11.76 -3.16 -34.20
N GLN A 531 -12.66 -3.10 -33.23
CA GLN A 531 -13.24 -1.85 -32.73
C GLN A 531 -12.56 -1.36 -31.47
N SER A 532 -11.70 -2.17 -30.84
CA SER A 532 -11.10 -1.93 -29.50
C SER A 532 -12.17 -1.62 -28.45
N VAL A 533 -13.22 -2.46 -28.41
CA VAL A 533 -14.32 -2.33 -27.45
C VAL A 533 -14.39 -3.55 -26.54
N LEU A 534 -14.40 -3.30 -25.24
CA LEU A 534 -14.57 -4.30 -24.19
C LEU A 534 -15.92 -4.13 -23.52
N SER A 535 -16.62 -5.24 -23.22
CA SER A 535 -17.84 -5.20 -22.42
C SER A 535 -17.93 -6.39 -21.45
N PHE A 536 -18.38 -6.09 -20.21
CA PHE A 536 -18.59 -7.11 -19.17
C PHE A 536 -19.65 -6.64 -18.15
N ILE A 537 -20.11 -7.56 -17.34
CA ILE A 537 -21.08 -7.32 -16.27
C ILE A 537 -20.38 -7.50 -14.92
N ARG A 538 -20.55 -6.55 -14.02
CA ARG A 538 -20.31 -6.71 -12.58
C ARG A 538 -21.64 -7.04 -11.91
N LYS A 539 -21.65 -8.03 -11.02
CA LYS A 539 -22.87 -8.52 -10.37
C LYS A 539 -22.63 -8.98 -8.94
N ASN A 540 -23.68 -9.12 -8.17
CA ASN A 540 -23.65 -9.67 -6.81
C ASN A 540 -24.72 -10.75 -6.62
N ASP A 541 -24.73 -11.38 -5.44
CA ASP A 541 -25.68 -12.45 -5.09
C ASP A 541 -27.14 -11.97 -4.99
N LYS A 542 -27.39 -10.67 -4.99
CA LYS A 542 -28.72 -10.06 -4.89
C LYS A 542 -29.37 -9.77 -6.24
N GLU A 543 -28.77 -10.30 -7.30
CA GLU A 543 -29.18 -10.03 -8.68
C GLU A 543 -29.05 -8.55 -9.12
N ASP A 544 -28.31 -7.71 -8.38
CA ASP A 544 -27.92 -6.41 -8.86
C ASP A 544 -26.79 -6.55 -9.87
N MET A 545 -26.81 -5.75 -10.93
CA MET A 545 -25.78 -5.78 -11.95
C MET A 545 -25.52 -4.40 -12.55
N LEU A 546 -24.29 -4.21 -13.01
CA LEU A 546 -23.86 -3.12 -13.86
C LEU A 546 -23.27 -3.68 -15.15
N VAL A 547 -23.73 -3.16 -16.29
CA VAL A 547 -23.15 -3.46 -17.61
C VAL A 547 -22.13 -2.37 -17.90
N CYS A 548 -20.87 -2.75 -18.05
CA CYS A 548 -19.74 -1.85 -18.27
C CYS A 548 -19.23 -2.00 -19.70
N VAL A 549 -19.15 -0.90 -20.45
CA VAL A 549 -18.73 -0.89 -21.86
C VAL A 549 -17.65 0.17 -22.06
N PHE A 550 -16.53 -0.22 -22.66
CA PHE A 550 -15.34 0.61 -22.87
C PHE A 550 -14.99 0.68 -24.35
N ASN A 551 -15.03 1.86 -24.91
CA ASN A 551 -14.50 2.15 -26.25
C ASN A 551 -13.10 2.76 -26.11
N MET A 552 -12.09 2.02 -26.51
CA MET A 552 -10.70 2.42 -26.39
C MET A 552 -10.14 3.01 -27.70
N ALA A 553 -11.05 3.31 -28.66
CA ALA A 553 -10.73 3.96 -29.93
C ALA A 553 -11.30 5.38 -29.97
N PRO A 554 -10.64 6.34 -30.67
CA PRO A 554 -11.11 7.73 -30.80
C PRO A 554 -12.22 7.89 -31.85
N VAL A 555 -13.17 6.97 -31.86
CA VAL A 555 -14.30 6.93 -32.83
C VAL A 555 -15.59 6.70 -32.09
N GLU A 556 -16.53 7.64 -32.15
CA GLU A 556 -17.89 7.44 -31.63
C GLU A 556 -18.59 6.31 -32.37
N ARG A 557 -19.31 5.47 -31.64
CA ARG A 557 -20.03 4.31 -32.18
C ARG A 557 -21.51 4.50 -32.01
N LYS A 558 -22.17 4.90 -33.09
CA LYS A 558 -23.64 5.03 -33.17
C LYS A 558 -24.26 3.64 -33.31
N ASP A 559 -25.43 3.47 -32.72
CA ASP A 559 -26.22 2.21 -32.78
C ASP A 559 -25.38 0.97 -32.37
N PHE A 560 -24.46 1.15 -31.41
CA PHE A 560 -23.65 0.06 -30.90
C PHE A 560 -24.50 -0.91 -30.10
N THR A 561 -24.43 -2.20 -30.44
CA THR A 561 -25.29 -3.24 -29.84
C THR A 561 -24.47 -4.26 -29.08
N ILE A 562 -24.89 -4.57 -27.86
CA ILE A 562 -24.34 -5.65 -27.02
C ILE A 562 -25.44 -6.60 -26.56
N GLY A 563 -25.06 -7.81 -26.15
CA GLY A 563 -25.95 -8.74 -25.48
C GLY A 563 -26.14 -8.41 -24.00
N VAL A 564 -27.34 -8.60 -23.46
CA VAL A 564 -27.63 -8.46 -22.03
C VAL A 564 -28.52 -9.61 -21.54
N PRO A 565 -28.38 -10.07 -20.28
CA PRO A 565 -29.07 -11.29 -19.82
C PRO A 565 -30.54 -11.07 -19.47
N VAL A 566 -30.97 -9.83 -19.22
CA VAL A 566 -32.29 -9.55 -18.61
C VAL A 566 -33.12 -8.63 -19.51
N ALA A 567 -34.36 -9.00 -19.74
CA ALA A 567 -35.35 -8.12 -20.37
C ALA A 567 -35.69 -6.96 -19.42
N ALA A 568 -35.19 -5.77 -19.70
CA ALA A 568 -35.32 -4.62 -18.79
C ALA A 568 -35.23 -3.27 -19.53
N ILE A 569 -35.62 -2.22 -18.83
CA ILE A 569 -35.21 -0.87 -19.14
C ILE A 569 -33.90 -0.63 -18.41
N TYR A 570 -32.84 -0.30 -19.15
CA TYR A 570 -31.54 0.06 -18.64
C TYR A 570 -31.40 1.59 -18.64
N GLU A 571 -30.70 2.10 -17.63
CA GLU A 571 -30.39 3.52 -17.46
C GLU A 571 -28.86 3.69 -17.44
N GLU A 572 -28.33 4.57 -18.26
CA GLU A 572 -26.92 4.95 -18.21
C GLU A 572 -26.67 5.77 -16.94
N ILE A 573 -25.88 5.26 -16.03
CA ILE A 573 -25.55 5.92 -14.76
C ILE A 573 -24.18 6.59 -14.77
N TRP A 574 -23.37 6.30 -15.78
CA TRP A 574 -22.03 6.86 -15.97
C TRP A 574 -21.68 6.94 -17.44
N ASN A 575 -21.11 8.08 -17.82
CA ASN A 575 -20.56 8.32 -19.16
C ASN A 575 -19.36 9.25 -19.02
N THR A 576 -18.19 8.81 -19.48
CA THR A 576 -16.92 9.52 -19.29
C THR A 576 -16.78 10.79 -20.15
N GLU A 577 -17.65 10.98 -21.13
CA GLU A 577 -17.55 12.08 -22.10
C GLU A 577 -18.57 13.22 -21.88
N LEU A 578 -19.14 13.31 -20.69
CA LEU A 578 -20.00 14.44 -20.33
C LEU A 578 -19.22 15.75 -20.19
N GLU A 579 -19.85 16.87 -20.58
CA GLU A 579 -19.27 18.22 -20.52
C GLU A 579 -18.83 18.62 -19.08
N GLU A 580 -19.49 18.08 -18.07
CA GLU A 580 -19.16 18.34 -16.67
C GLU A 580 -17.77 17.86 -16.26
N TRP A 581 -17.21 16.83 -16.96
CA TRP A 581 -15.81 16.36 -16.81
C TRP A 581 -14.90 16.77 -17.95
N GLY A 582 -15.32 17.70 -18.79
CA GLY A 582 -14.52 18.17 -19.95
C GLY A 582 -14.65 17.31 -21.18
N GLY A 583 -15.63 16.43 -21.26
CA GLY A 583 -16.06 15.75 -22.48
C GLY A 583 -16.88 16.64 -23.40
N VAL A 584 -17.46 16.03 -24.43
CA VAL A 584 -18.23 16.77 -25.48
C VAL A 584 -19.71 16.44 -25.48
N TRP A 585 -20.18 15.57 -24.61
CA TRP A 585 -21.57 15.15 -24.51
C TRP A 585 -22.32 15.98 -23.45
N LYS A 586 -23.49 16.51 -23.84
CA LYS A 586 -24.29 17.34 -22.94
C LYS A 586 -25.15 16.54 -21.98
N GLU A 587 -25.56 15.35 -22.38
CA GLU A 587 -26.50 14.51 -21.65
C GLU A 587 -26.07 13.05 -21.72
N HIS A 588 -26.44 12.28 -20.71
CA HIS A 588 -26.37 10.82 -20.75
C HIS A 588 -27.22 10.26 -21.88
N ASN A 589 -26.87 9.06 -22.38
CA ASN A 589 -27.86 8.27 -23.07
C ASN A 589 -29.09 8.14 -22.16
N GLN A 590 -30.25 8.33 -22.74
CA GLN A 590 -31.47 8.14 -21.96
C GLN A 590 -31.67 6.66 -21.64
N THR A 591 -32.76 6.35 -20.89
CA THR A 591 -33.12 4.96 -20.62
C THR A 591 -33.40 4.22 -21.93
N VAL A 592 -32.79 3.04 -22.07
CA VAL A 592 -32.95 2.16 -23.23
C VAL A 592 -33.64 0.87 -22.80
N GLN A 593 -34.71 0.47 -23.51
CA GLN A 593 -35.33 -0.83 -23.29
C GLN A 593 -34.59 -1.87 -24.13
N SER A 594 -34.20 -2.99 -23.47
CA SER A 594 -33.65 -4.14 -24.21
C SER A 594 -34.67 -4.74 -25.17
N GLN A 595 -34.19 -5.27 -26.27
CA GLN A 595 -34.97 -5.90 -27.29
C GLN A 595 -34.75 -7.42 -27.27
N GLU A 596 -35.79 -8.22 -27.54
CA GLU A 596 -35.66 -9.65 -27.72
C GLU A 596 -34.83 -9.93 -29.00
N GLY A 597 -33.74 -10.64 -28.85
CA GLY A 597 -32.84 -10.98 -29.93
C GLY A 597 -31.63 -11.74 -29.41
N LEU A 598 -31.19 -12.74 -30.16
CA LEU A 598 -30.00 -13.51 -29.80
C LEU A 598 -28.73 -12.74 -30.20
N TRP A 599 -27.89 -12.40 -29.22
CA TRP A 599 -26.56 -11.83 -29.43
C TRP A 599 -25.53 -12.66 -28.67
N LYS A 600 -24.71 -13.42 -29.39
CA LYS A 600 -23.92 -14.51 -28.78
C LYS A 600 -24.84 -15.41 -27.93
N ASP A 601 -24.56 -15.57 -26.67
CA ASP A 601 -25.37 -16.39 -25.73
C ASP A 601 -26.45 -15.60 -24.96
N TYR A 602 -26.64 -14.30 -25.28
CA TYR A 602 -27.58 -13.42 -24.61
C TYR A 602 -28.94 -13.37 -25.29
N PRO A 603 -30.06 -13.51 -24.55
CA PRO A 603 -31.41 -13.52 -25.12
C PRO A 603 -31.98 -12.11 -25.41
N GLN A 604 -31.28 -11.07 -24.98
CA GLN A 604 -31.67 -9.67 -25.14
C GLN A 604 -30.52 -8.87 -25.69
N THR A 605 -30.84 -7.79 -26.41
CA THR A 605 -29.84 -6.82 -26.91
C THR A 605 -30.10 -5.44 -26.34
N LEU A 606 -29.03 -4.66 -26.16
CA LEU A 606 -29.06 -3.26 -25.76
C LEU A 606 -28.32 -2.44 -26.83
N THR A 607 -28.99 -1.46 -27.44
CA THR A 607 -28.41 -0.61 -28.49
C THR A 607 -28.39 0.84 -28.05
N PHE A 608 -27.20 1.47 -28.13
CA PHE A 608 -26.96 2.84 -27.67
C PHE A 608 -25.80 3.47 -28.45
N THR A 609 -25.56 4.76 -28.22
CA THR A 609 -24.36 5.42 -28.76
C THR A 609 -23.25 5.33 -27.72
N LEU A 610 -22.06 4.89 -28.13
CA LEU A 610 -20.88 4.75 -27.29
C LEU A 610 -19.85 5.84 -27.65
N PRO A 611 -19.41 6.67 -26.66
CA PRO A 611 -18.52 7.79 -26.94
C PRO A 611 -17.12 7.35 -27.41
N ALA A 612 -16.43 8.21 -28.12
CA ALA A 612 -15.03 8.03 -28.51
C ALA A 612 -14.12 8.08 -27.27
N LEU A 613 -13.12 7.20 -27.18
CA LEU A 613 -12.24 7.06 -26.00
C LEU A 613 -13.00 7.06 -24.67
N GLY A 614 -14.23 6.56 -24.67
CA GLY A 614 -15.14 6.71 -23.55
C GLY A 614 -15.67 5.39 -23.00
N ALA A 615 -16.18 5.46 -21.78
CA ALA A 615 -16.86 4.36 -21.10
C ALA A 615 -18.29 4.72 -20.74
N SER A 616 -19.16 3.70 -20.75
CA SER A 616 -20.57 3.83 -20.40
C SER A 616 -20.94 2.69 -19.44
N ILE A 617 -21.61 3.05 -18.34
CA ILE A 617 -22.07 2.08 -17.34
C ILE A 617 -23.58 2.15 -17.23
N TRP A 618 -24.22 0.97 -17.33
CA TRP A 618 -25.65 0.80 -17.35
C TRP A 618 -26.15 0.00 -16.17
N LYS A 619 -27.26 0.44 -15.59
CA LYS A 619 -27.97 -0.23 -14.49
C LYS A 619 -29.39 -0.59 -14.90
N ILE A 620 -29.90 -1.70 -14.38
CA ILE A 620 -31.32 -2.04 -14.55
C ILE A 620 -32.17 -1.04 -13.76
N LYS A 621 -32.98 -0.25 -14.48
CA LYS A 621 -33.96 0.65 -13.88
C LYS A 621 -35.24 -0.11 -13.53
N ARG A 622 -35.70 -0.99 -14.43
CA ARG A 622 -36.91 -1.79 -14.25
C ARG A 622 -36.90 -3.03 -15.14
N ARG A 623 -37.13 -4.21 -14.57
CA ARG A 623 -37.33 -5.45 -15.34
C ARG A 623 -38.62 -5.38 -16.12
N VAL A 624 -38.64 -5.87 -17.37
CA VAL A 624 -39.78 -5.97 -18.24
C VAL A 624 -40.19 -7.45 -18.30
N LYS A 625 -41.49 -7.75 -18.26
CA LYS A 625 -41.95 -9.13 -18.49
C LYS A 625 -41.62 -9.49 -19.93
N SER A 626 -40.85 -10.56 -20.14
CA SER A 626 -40.73 -11.16 -21.47
C SER A 626 -42.11 -11.54 -21.96
N ALA A 627 -42.44 -11.23 -23.23
CA ALA A 627 -43.66 -11.69 -23.83
C ALA A 627 -43.67 -13.23 -23.75
N ASN A 628 -44.59 -13.80 -22.98
CA ASN A 628 -44.76 -15.24 -22.86
C ASN A 628 -44.93 -15.81 -24.27
N VAL A 629 -44.01 -16.61 -24.71
CA VAL A 629 -44.23 -17.59 -25.79
C VAL A 629 -45.36 -18.50 -25.27
N SER A 630 -46.58 -18.20 -25.64
CA SER A 630 -47.74 -19.08 -25.38
C SER A 630 -47.38 -20.45 -25.98
N LYS A 631 -47.12 -21.43 -25.11
CA LYS A 631 -47.13 -22.83 -25.50
C LYS A 631 -48.51 -23.12 -26.06
N LYS A 632 -48.71 -23.00 -27.38
CA LYS A 632 -49.78 -23.69 -28.06
C LYS A 632 -49.55 -25.18 -27.84
N SER A 633 -50.24 -25.74 -26.85
CA SER A 633 -50.48 -27.17 -26.77
C SER A 633 -51.18 -27.59 -28.04
N LYS A 634 -50.49 -28.24 -28.96
CA LYS A 634 -51.17 -29.09 -29.94
C LYS A 634 -51.73 -30.29 -29.17
N LYS A 635 -53.02 -30.25 -28.93
CA LYS A 635 -53.83 -31.46 -28.82
C LYS A 635 -53.92 -32.00 -30.23
N GLU A 636 -53.36 -33.15 -30.44
CA GLU A 636 -53.92 -34.26 -31.24
C GLU A 636 -53.14 -35.54 -30.88
#